data_ca2352139414777be758b20bf78128a4
#
_entry.id   ca2352139414777be758b20bf78128a4
#
_cell.length_a   1.000
_cell.length_b   1.000
_cell.length_c   1.000
_cell.angle_alpha   90.00
_cell.angle_beta   90.00
_cell.angle_gamma   90.00
#
_symmetry.space_group_name_H-M   'P 1'
#
loop_
_entity.id
_entity.type
_entity.pdbx_description
1 polymer ?
#
loop_
_entity_poly.entity_id
_entity_poly.type
_entity_poly.pdbx_seq_one_letter_code
_entity_poly.pdbx_strand_id
1 'polypeptide(L)'
;MSSRGWLIRHLVLGQARRQRWRTAVEALAIAAGVALGFGVNLVNEAALREFGTATRELAGSADLRLAGSRDGFGEAVFGPLAASPLVRIASPVLEVRVPVAGHGGDSLTILGIDWFRAAPLTPGLLPQPAADGANRDAGADDAGGEPAGGGAGLLDDGLFLTPTAATRFGVGPGDTLTVQAGGRAVALRIAGLVPGPRDGEVLGVMDIAAAQWRLDRLGLLTRIDLALAPGADPAALARSVTLPAGTALVAPDIGDARLANLSRAYRVNLNVLALVALFTGIFLVFSLEAQATLARRTELAALRVLGVTQAGVARLVLGQAVLVGSVGSLAGLGLGALLATGILAAVGGDLGNGGNFGSTGTARPALTLAPLPLLGFFLLGVVAAAAGALVPARDVARVPPAAALKAGAEEEAFRPALRALPGLSLLLLAAVLVLLPPAGGVPVAAYAGIAALLVGSIALQPWLSARLFGGVARLLPRWRGAARFPLLGLAVTRVAQGPSLAAIGMAGIVASFGLMIAMATMVASFRISLDEWLGAVLPADVYVRAGGAMTNATFAAGDVATFRRFPGVARAEFTRAVRVSLAPDQPDVYVLARPVEASRAAVELPLVGPGATAPPGGPPPCWVSEAVARLYGARVGGTLVLPLGGEAREFFVAGVWRDYARQWGSVVVRDADYMALTGDESRTEAALWLEPGAQPSAVLAGLRTALAAGPTAEFSDAGELRALSLRIFDRSFTVTYVLEAIAIVIGLVGVGATFAAQALARTREFAMLRHLGVTRGQVLQLLALEGALVSSLAILGGLVAGLLVALVLVVVVNPQSFNWTMEFHVPGRLVAGLAAVLLAAAVATAVLAGRRVAGRDVVRAVSADW
;
A
#
# COMPACT_ATOMS: atom_id res chain seq x y z
N MET A 1 -52.97 13.18 3.89
CA MET A 1 -51.87 12.44 4.49
C MET A 1 -52.39 11.08 4.91
N SER A 2 -51.87 9.98 4.35
CA SER A 2 -52.35 8.66 4.70
C SER A 2 -52.00 8.36 6.18
N SER A 3 -52.92 7.67 6.89
CA SER A 3 -52.73 7.25 8.30
C SER A 3 -51.38 6.49 8.53
N ARG A 4 -50.84 5.89 7.48
CA ARG A 4 -49.52 5.24 7.46
C ARG A 4 -48.35 6.22 7.57
N GLY A 5 -48.39 7.38 6.92
CA GLY A 5 -47.32 8.39 6.97
C GLY A 5 -47.22 9.08 8.33
N TRP A 6 -48.39 9.28 8.99
CA TRP A 6 -48.43 9.83 10.33
C TRP A 6 -47.85 8.87 11.38
N LEU A 7 -48.18 7.56 11.29
CA LEU A 7 -47.62 6.53 12.18
C LEU A 7 -46.08 6.42 12.03
N ILE A 8 -45.53 6.39 10.81
CA ILE A 8 -44.08 6.34 10.58
C ILE A 8 -43.40 7.58 11.18
N ARG A 9 -43.95 8.78 10.92
CA ARG A 9 -43.34 10.03 11.43
C ARG A 9 -43.37 10.13 12.96
N HIS A 10 -44.45 9.71 13.61
CA HIS A 10 -44.59 9.80 15.08
C HIS A 10 -43.85 8.66 15.81
N LEU A 11 -43.84 7.44 15.27
CA LEU A 11 -43.13 6.33 15.88
C LEU A 11 -41.61 6.43 15.62
N VAL A 12 -41.15 6.78 14.44
CA VAL A 12 -39.71 6.86 14.12
C VAL A 12 -39.06 8.12 14.72
N LEU A 13 -39.63 9.32 14.46
CA LEU A 13 -39.09 10.58 14.97
C LEU A 13 -39.38 10.81 16.46
N GLY A 14 -40.58 10.40 16.92
CA GLY A 14 -40.95 10.51 18.33
C GLY A 14 -40.09 9.64 19.22
N GLN A 15 -39.72 8.45 18.76
CA GLN A 15 -38.85 7.52 19.50
C GLN A 15 -37.40 7.98 19.48
N ALA A 16 -36.88 8.47 18.34
CA ALA A 16 -35.55 9.08 18.27
C ALA A 16 -35.38 10.26 19.26
N ARG A 17 -36.44 11.03 19.47
CA ARG A 17 -36.48 12.12 20.45
C ARG A 17 -36.56 11.64 21.91
N ARG A 18 -37.27 10.54 22.20
CA ARG A 18 -37.38 9.98 23.57
C ARG A 18 -36.14 9.24 24.03
N GLN A 19 -35.39 8.60 23.10
CA GLN A 19 -34.18 7.86 23.37
C GLN A 19 -32.96 8.51 22.72
N ARG A 20 -32.84 9.85 22.80
CA ARG A 20 -31.79 10.65 22.13
C ARG A 20 -30.36 10.11 22.28
N TRP A 21 -30.03 9.69 23.51
CA TRP A 21 -28.68 9.17 23.78
C TRP A 21 -28.40 7.87 23.01
N ARG A 22 -29.31 6.96 22.95
CA ARG A 22 -29.16 5.69 22.26
C ARG A 22 -29.06 5.87 20.76
N THR A 23 -29.95 6.65 20.17
CA THR A 23 -29.91 6.99 18.74
C THR A 23 -28.63 7.74 18.36
N ALA A 24 -28.11 8.60 19.26
CA ALA A 24 -26.85 9.28 19.06
C ALA A 24 -25.65 8.30 19.08
N VAL A 25 -25.65 7.31 19.96
CA VAL A 25 -24.60 6.27 19.99
C VAL A 25 -24.65 5.40 18.74
N GLU A 26 -25.84 5.00 18.29
CA GLU A 26 -26.05 4.26 17.04
C GLU A 26 -25.52 5.06 15.83
N ALA A 27 -25.93 6.33 15.70
CA ALA A 27 -25.49 7.22 14.64
C ALA A 27 -23.96 7.48 14.69
N LEU A 28 -23.40 7.66 15.89
CA LEU A 28 -21.95 7.86 16.09
C LEU A 28 -21.14 6.63 15.65
N ALA A 29 -21.63 5.45 15.93
CA ALA A 29 -20.98 4.22 15.54
C ALA A 29 -20.99 4.00 14.02
N ILE A 30 -22.13 4.32 13.37
CA ILE A 30 -22.23 4.33 11.90
C ILE A 30 -21.26 5.39 11.33
N ALA A 31 -21.26 6.58 11.92
CA ALA A 31 -20.37 7.66 11.54
C ALA A 31 -18.89 7.25 11.66
N ALA A 32 -18.51 6.59 12.74
CA ALA A 32 -17.15 6.10 12.94
C ALA A 32 -16.73 5.06 11.88
N GLY A 33 -17.62 4.11 11.56
CA GLY A 33 -17.35 3.10 10.52
C GLY A 33 -17.21 3.71 9.12
N VAL A 34 -18.10 4.63 8.74
CA VAL A 34 -18.04 5.34 7.46
C VAL A 34 -16.82 6.28 7.42
N ALA A 35 -16.53 6.98 8.52
CA ALA A 35 -15.40 7.90 8.63
C ALA A 35 -14.06 7.19 8.43
N LEU A 36 -13.92 5.99 8.99
CA LEU A 36 -12.71 5.19 8.82
C LEU A 36 -12.52 4.81 7.35
N GLY A 37 -13.52 4.20 6.73
CA GLY A 37 -13.45 3.79 5.32
C GLY A 37 -13.25 4.96 4.36
N PHE A 38 -14.01 6.04 4.52
CA PHE A 38 -13.91 7.23 3.67
C PHE A 38 -12.61 8.02 3.89
N GLY A 39 -12.17 8.16 5.15
CA GLY A 39 -10.91 8.83 5.49
C GLY A 39 -9.70 8.12 4.88
N VAL A 40 -9.65 6.77 4.96
CA VAL A 40 -8.62 5.95 4.28
C VAL A 40 -8.66 6.16 2.77
N ASN A 41 -9.86 6.15 2.18
CA ASN A 41 -10.00 6.37 0.74
C ASN A 41 -9.49 7.75 0.30
N LEU A 42 -9.80 8.81 1.05
CA LEU A 42 -9.31 10.16 0.77
C LEU A 42 -7.79 10.29 0.88
N VAL A 43 -7.19 9.70 1.92
CA VAL A 43 -5.74 9.69 2.08
C VAL A 43 -5.07 8.91 0.94
N ASN A 44 -5.65 7.76 0.57
CA ASN A 44 -5.17 6.97 -0.57
C ASN A 44 -5.26 7.75 -1.88
N GLU A 45 -6.38 8.42 -2.14
CA GLU A 45 -6.56 9.22 -3.35
C GLU A 45 -5.61 10.43 -3.40
N ALA A 46 -5.37 11.10 -2.25
CA ALA A 46 -4.40 12.18 -2.14
C ALA A 46 -2.98 11.69 -2.44
N ALA A 47 -2.58 10.55 -1.86
CA ALA A 47 -1.29 9.92 -2.14
C ALA A 47 -1.13 9.55 -3.62
N LEU A 48 -2.16 8.98 -4.23
CA LEU A 48 -2.14 8.60 -5.66
C LEU A 48 -2.02 9.80 -6.58
N ARG A 49 -2.64 10.93 -6.24
CA ARG A 49 -2.54 12.17 -7.03
C ARG A 49 -1.17 12.81 -6.90
N GLU A 50 -0.60 12.83 -5.72
CA GLU A 50 0.75 13.35 -5.50
C GLU A 50 1.78 12.55 -6.31
N PHE A 51 1.70 11.21 -6.28
CA PHE A 51 2.51 10.36 -7.14
C PHE A 51 2.23 10.55 -8.64
N GLY A 52 0.95 10.69 -9.02
CA GLY A 52 0.54 10.88 -10.41
C GLY A 52 0.92 12.23 -10.99
N THR A 53 0.93 13.31 -10.20
CA THR A 53 1.41 14.62 -10.63
C THR A 53 2.91 14.63 -10.79
N ALA A 54 3.65 14.12 -9.82
CA ALA A 54 5.10 13.99 -9.91
C ALA A 54 5.52 13.16 -11.14
N THR A 55 4.81 12.07 -11.43
CA THR A 55 5.08 11.22 -12.60
C THR A 55 4.76 11.93 -13.91
N ARG A 56 3.65 12.70 -14.00
CA ARG A 56 3.28 13.42 -15.23
C ARG A 56 4.18 14.63 -15.51
N GLU A 57 4.62 15.34 -14.49
CA GLU A 57 5.60 16.42 -14.64
C GLU A 57 6.95 15.89 -15.14
N LEU A 58 7.30 14.64 -14.80
CA LEU A 58 8.57 14.01 -15.15
C LEU A 58 8.51 13.20 -16.47
N ALA A 59 7.40 12.49 -16.75
CA ALA A 59 7.25 11.62 -17.92
C ALA A 59 6.61 12.29 -19.14
N GLY A 60 6.09 13.51 -18.98
CA GLY A 60 5.30 14.19 -20.00
C GLY A 60 3.85 13.71 -20.07
N SER A 61 3.06 14.27 -21.01
CA SER A 61 1.63 14.00 -21.18
C SER A 61 1.32 12.91 -22.23
N ALA A 62 2.27 12.02 -22.53
CA ALA A 62 2.06 10.92 -23.46
C ALA A 62 1.17 9.82 -22.81
N ASP A 63 0.20 9.31 -23.59
CA ASP A 63 -0.69 8.21 -23.13
C ASP A 63 -0.09 6.85 -23.40
N LEU A 64 0.67 6.71 -24.50
CA LEU A 64 1.38 5.51 -24.92
C LEU A 64 2.78 5.84 -25.45
N ARG A 65 3.63 4.84 -25.46
CA ARG A 65 4.95 4.89 -26.03
C ARG A 65 5.18 3.65 -26.89
N LEU A 66 5.60 3.83 -28.14
CA LEU A 66 6.23 2.75 -28.89
C LEU A 66 7.70 2.69 -28.45
N ALA A 67 8.08 1.62 -27.78
CA ALA A 67 9.45 1.36 -27.32
C ALA A 67 10.09 0.28 -28.19
N GLY A 68 11.37 0.46 -28.51
CA GLY A 68 12.19 -0.51 -29.22
C GLY A 68 13.44 -0.90 -28.43
N SER A 69 14.34 -1.65 -29.06
CA SER A 69 15.65 -1.97 -28.51
C SER A 69 16.51 -0.71 -28.38
N ARG A 70 17.58 -0.76 -27.59
CA ARG A 70 18.54 0.37 -27.44
C ARG A 70 19.26 0.72 -28.73
N ASP A 71 19.36 -0.22 -29.67
CA ASP A 71 19.96 0.04 -30.99
C ASP A 71 19.02 0.81 -31.92
N GLY A 72 17.76 0.99 -31.51
CA GLY A 72 16.73 1.67 -32.26
C GLY A 72 15.95 0.76 -33.20
N PHE A 73 14.95 1.33 -33.82
CA PHE A 73 14.13 0.71 -34.88
C PHE A 73 13.96 1.71 -36.01
N GLY A 74 13.64 1.19 -37.21
CA GLY A 74 13.47 2.03 -38.39
C GLY A 74 12.36 3.07 -38.26
N GLU A 75 12.59 4.31 -38.66
CA GLU A 75 11.65 5.44 -38.56
C GLU A 75 10.40 5.29 -39.43
N ALA A 76 10.38 4.35 -40.37
CA ALA A 76 9.26 4.11 -41.30
C ALA A 76 7.91 3.87 -40.59
N VAL A 77 7.91 3.37 -39.36
CA VAL A 77 6.71 3.15 -38.55
C VAL A 77 6.08 4.46 -38.07
N PHE A 78 6.85 5.56 -38.02
CA PHE A 78 6.37 6.85 -37.54
C PHE A 78 5.23 7.42 -38.40
N GLY A 79 5.36 7.37 -39.74
CA GLY A 79 4.35 7.90 -40.65
C GLY A 79 2.95 7.29 -40.44
N PRO A 80 2.80 5.96 -40.51
CA PRO A 80 1.53 5.28 -40.22
C PRO A 80 0.95 5.58 -38.81
N LEU A 81 1.80 5.66 -37.78
CA LEU A 81 1.34 5.99 -36.44
C LEU A 81 0.84 7.43 -36.33
N ALA A 82 1.59 8.38 -36.89
CA ALA A 82 1.22 9.80 -36.86
C ALA A 82 -0.03 10.12 -37.71
N ALA A 83 -0.32 9.32 -38.71
CA ALA A 83 -1.50 9.45 -39.57
C ALA A 83 -2.75 8.72 -39.02
N SER A 84 -2.62 7.93 -37.96
CA SER A 84 -3.74 7.21 -37.36
C SER A 84 -4.77 8.15 -36.72
N PRO A 85 -6.08 8.01 -36.98
CA PRO A 85 -7.12 8.84 -36.37
C PRO A 85 -7.24 8.60 -34.86
N LEU A 86 -6.65 7.54 -34.33
CA LEU A 86 -6.60 7.22 -32.90
C LEU A 86 -5.48 7.98 -32.17
N VAL A 87 -4.54 8.59 -32.90
CA VAL A 87 -3.39 9.33 -32.36
C VAL A 87 -3.58 10.82 -32.60
N ARG A 88 -3.53 11.61 -31.53
CA ARG A 88 -3.59 13.07 -31.60
C ARG A 88 -2.22 13.68 -31.87
N ILE A 89 -1.20 13.18 -31.22
CA ILE A 89 0.20 13.64 -31.36
C ILE A 89 1.11 12.41 -31.29
N ALA A 90 2.05 12.33 -32.24
CA ALA A 90 3.14 11.36 -32.22
C ALA A 90 4.47 12.17 -32.22
N SER A 91 5.30 11.97 -31.21
CA SER A 91 6.62 12.61 -31.09
C SER A 91 7.72 11.57 -31.22
N PRO A 92 8.51 11.58 -32.30
CA PRO A 92 9.66 10.68 -32.42
C PRO A 92 10.79 11.14 -31.50
N VAL A 93 11.49 10.19 -30.91
CA VAL A 93 12.63 10.44 -30.01
C VAL A 93 13.76 9.49 -30.34
N LEU A 94 14.95 10.04 -30.46
CA LEU A 94 16.21 9.31 -30.55
C LEU A 94 17.00 9.50 -29.26
N GLU A 95 17.18 8.47 -28.46
CA GLU A 95 18.01 8.51 -27.25
C GLU A 95 19.33 7.79 -27.51
N VAL A 96 20.44 8.54 -27.46
CA VAL A 96 21.78 8.00 -27.65
C VAL A 96 22.65 8.34 -26.46
N ARG A 97 23.37 7.37 -25.98
CA ARG A 97 24.38 7.57 -24.94
C ARG A 97 25.75 7.64 -25.62
N VAL A 98 26.47 8.73 -25.39
CA VAL A 98 27.78 8.99 -25.99
C VAL A 98 28.85 9.24 -24.91
N PRO A 99 30.02 8.62 -24.96
CA PRO A 99 31.15 8.97 -24.13
C PRO A 99 31.63 10.41 -24.43
N VAL A 100 32.01 11.16 -23.38
CA VAL A 100 32.54 12.52 -23.51
C VAL A 100 34.05 12.48 -23.51
N ALA A 101 34.68 13.02 -24.55
CA ALA A 101 36.13 13.05 -24.71
C ALA A 101 36.79 13.94 -23.63
N GLY A 102 37.88 13.45 -23.02
CA GLY A 102 38.60 14.19 -21.97
C GLY A 102 38.02 14.06 -20.55
N HIS A 103 36.90 13.37 -20.36
CA HIS A 103 36.23 13.21 -19.05
C HIS A 103 36.20 11.72 -18.62
N GLY A 104 37.27 11.00 -18.79
CA GLY A 104 37.63 9.73 -18.14
C GLY A 104 36.50 8.71 -17.92
N GLY A 105 35.69 8.37 -18.94
CA GLY A 105 34.63 7.37 -18.85
C GLY A 105 33.22 7.96 -18.59
N ASP A 106 33.08 9.26 -18.48
CA ASP A 106 31.78 9.93 -18.37
C ASP A 106 31.04 9.87 -19.71
N SER A 107 29.74 9.63 -19.64
CA SER A 107 28.85 9.60 -20.79
C SER A 107 27.73 10.61 -20.65
N LEU A 108 27.37 11.25 -21.76
CA LEU A 108 26.20 12.12 -21.89
C LEU A 108 25.09 11.39 -22.60
N THR A 109 23.88 11.39 -22.04
CA THR A 109 22.68 10.96 -22.78
C THR A 109 22.20 12.13 -23.61
N ILE A 110 22.10 11.95 -24.93
CA ILE A 110 21.58 12.94 -25.84
C ILE A 110 20.20 12.51 -26.34
N LEU A 111 19.20 13.38 -26.18
CA LEU A 111 17.87 13.21 -26.74
C LEU A 111 17.75 14.05 -28.02
N GLY A 112 17.58 13.38 -29.14
CA GLY A 112 17.08 14.00 -30.37
C GLY A 112 15.56 14.03 -30.35
N ILE A 113 14.95 15.20 -30.38
CA ILE A 113 13.51 15.40 -30.35
C ILE A 113 13.03 16.31 -31.47
N ASP A 114 11.81 16.11 -31.94
CA ASP A 114 11.11 17.08 -32.77
C ASP A 114 10.50 18.15 -31.84
N TRP A 115 11.09 19.34 -31.80
CA TRP A 115 10.69 20.43 -30.89
C TRP A 115 9.21 20.77 -30.95
N PHE A 116 8.61 20.74 -32.13
CA PHE A 116 7.21 21.10 -32.33
C PHE A 116 6.24 20.02 -31.83
N ARG A 117 6.62 18.78 -32.02
CA ARG A 117 5.81 17.63 -31.57
C ARG A 117 6.04 17.26 -30.12
N ALA A 118 7.24 17.50 -29.61
CA ALA A 118 7.57 17.27 -28.21
C ALA A 118 7.01 18.35 -27.27
N ALA A 119 6.88 19.61 -27.75
CA ALA A 119 6.41 20.73 -26.93
C ALA A 119 5.11 20.46 -26.12
N PRO A 120 4.03 19.93 -26.72
CA PRO A 120 2.81 19.62 -25.96
C PRO A 120 2.94 18.39 -25.06
N LEU A 121 3.91 17.50 -25.31
CA LEU A 121 4.08 16.25 -24.58
C LEU A 121 5.06 16.40 -23.41
N THR A 122 6.18 17.12 -23.64
CA THR A 122 7.28 17.25 -22.68
C THR A 122 7.77 18.70 -22.61
N PRO A 123 6.98 19.63 -22.05
CA PRO A 123 7.35 21.05 -22.00
C PRO A 123 8.63 21.32 -21.19
N GLY A 124 8.97 20.46 -20.24
CA GLY A 124 10.21 20.56 -19.45
C GLY A 124 11.51 20.30 -20.22
N LEU A 125 11.44 19.78 -21.45
CA LEU A 125 12.60 19.61 -22.33
C LEU A 125 12.82 20.80 -23.27
N LEU A 126 11.96 21.81 -23.22
CA LEU A 126 12.10 23.00 -24.07
C LEU A 126 13.06 24.01 -23.42
N PRO A 127 13.93 24.65 -24.22
CA PRO A 127 14.75 25.74 -23.72
C PRO A 127 13.86 26.85 -23.19
N GLN A 128 14.11 27.27 -21.94
CA GLN A 128 13.45 28.46 -21.39
C GLN A 128 14.28 29.69 -21.77
N PRO A 129 13.63 30.81 -22.20
CA PRO A 129 14.36 32.06 -22.36
C PRO A 129 14.98 32.40 -21.02
N ALA A 130 16.28 32.74 -21.02
CA ALA A 130 16.95 33.23 -19.82
C ALA A 130 16.13 34.38 -19.25
N ALA A 131 15.68 34.27 -18.00
CA ALA A 131 15.03 35.38 -17.32
C ALA A 131 16.10 36.46 -17.16
N ASP A 132 16.04 37.48 -18.02
CA ASP A 132 16.85 38.71 -17.94
C ASP A 132 16.54 39.44 -16.63
N GLY A 133 17.21 39.02 -15.59
CA GLY A 133 17.13 39.55 -14.22
C GLY A 133 18.44 40.09 -13.71
N ALA A 134 19.31 40.68 -14.55
CA ALA A 134 20.47 41.44 -14.06
C ALA A 134 21.09 42.25 -15.23
N ASN A 135 20.48 43.31 -15.68
CA ASN A 135 21.12 44.58 -16.08
C ASN A 135 20.06 45.55 -16.64
N ARG A 136 19.36 46.26 -15.77
CA ARG A 136 18.54 47.45 -16.14
C ARG A 136 19.22 48.77 -15.76
N ASP A 137 20.52 48.78 -15.57
CA ASP A 137 21.27 50.04 -15.40
C ASP A 137 22.48 50.07 -16.30
N ALA A 138 22.28 50.22 -17.61
CA ALA A 138 23.27 50.76 -18.51
C ALA A 138 22.53 51.42 -19.68
N GLY A 139 22.65 52.71 -19.77
CA GLY A 139 22.19 53.77 -20.64
C GLY A 139 21.64 53.37 -22.00
N ALA A 140 20.50 53.94 -22.29
CA ALA A 140 20.02 54.12 -23.65
C ALA A 140 21.08 54.93 -24.41
N ASP A 141 21.55 54.37 -25.56
CA ASP A 141 21.71 55.02 -26.84
C ASP A 141 22.42 54.06 -27.83
N ASP A 142 21.87 54.00 -28.99
CA ASP A 142 22.38 53.52 -30.25
C ASP A 142 22.37 52.08 -30.67
N ALA A 143 21.77 51.90 -31.78
CA ALA A 143 21.88 50.91 -32.83
C ALA A 143 20.83 49.77 -32.87
N GLY A 144 19.95 49.93 -33.86
CA GLY A 144 19.02 48.90 -34.35
C GLY A 144 19.64 47.52 -34.58
N GLY A 145 19.52 46.66 -33.60
CA GLY A 145 19.71 45.22 -33.69
C GLY A 145 18.37 44.56 -33.42
N GLU A 146 17.83 43.85 -34.39
CA GLU A 146 16.62 43.01 -34.23
C GLU A 146 16.75 42.13 -32.97
N PRO A 147 15.69 41.93 -32.18
CA PRO A 147 15.73 40.99 -31.09
C PRO A 147 16.02 39.59 -31.65
N ALA A 148 17.16 38.99 -31.24
CA ALA A 148 17.51 37.64 -31.60
C ALA A 148 16.35 36.71 -31.22
N GLY A 149 15.55 36.37 -32.26
CA GLY A 149 14.30 35.68 -32.12
C GLY A 149 14.55 34.29 -31.53
N GLY A 150 13.84 33.97 -30.44
CA GLY A 150 13.87 32.70 -29.72
C GLY A 150 13.46 31.49 -30.57
N GLY A 151 13.25 31.59 -31.87
CA GLY A 151 12.92 30.48 -32.77
C GLY A 151 14.07 30.04 -33.68
N ALA A 152 15.01 30.92 -34.02
CA ALA A 152 16.09 30.56 -34.95
C ALA A 152 17.16 29.65 -34.34
N GLY A 153 17.40 29.70 -33.05
CA GLY A 153 18.34 28.79 -32.33
C GLY A 153 17.85 27.38 -32.11
N LEU A 154 16.57 27.10 -32.22
CA LEU A 154 16.00 25.75 -32.06
C LEU A 154 16.22 24.86 -33.29
N LEU A 155 16.39 25.45 -34.45
CA LEU A 155 16.62 24.75 -35.73
C LEU A 155 18.11 24.64 -36.06
N ASP A 156 18.99 25.14 -35.20
CA ASP A 156 20.44 25.03 -35.35
C ASP A 156 20.91 23.66 -34.78
N ASP A 157 22.02 23.16 -35.33
CA ASP A 157 22.67 21.86 -34.89
C ASP A 157 23.19 21.90 -33.44
N GLY A 158 22.76 22.85 -32.63
CA GLY A 158 23.22 23.10 -31.26
C GLY A 158 22.69 22.10 -30.24
N LEU A 159 23.54 21.75 -29.26
CA LEU A 159 23.22 20.94 -28.12
C LEU A 159 22.78 21.85 -26.95
N PHE A 160 21.62 21.57 -26.36
CA PHE A 160 21.16 22.20 -25.13
C PHE A 160 21.45 21.24 -23.96
N LEU A 161 22.14 21.72 -22.91
CA LEU A 161 22.51 20.92 -21.75
C LEU A 161 21.61 21.23 -20.55
N THR A 162 21.37 20.23 -19.69
CA THR A 162 20.85 20.51 -18.35
C THR A 162 21.90 21.24 -17.52
N PRO A 163 21.52 22.05 -16.51
CA PRO A 163 22.48 22.77 -15.65
C PRO A 163 23.49 21.83 -14.99
N THR A 164 23.03 20.62 -14.61
CA THR A 164 23.89 19.58 -14.03
C THR A 164 24.93 19.06 -15.06
N ALA A 165 24.52 18.85 -16.32
CA ALA A 165 25.43 18.41 -17.36
C ALA A 165 26.48 19.51 -17.69
N ALA A 166 26.06 20.77 -17.78
CA ALA A 166 26.93 21.89 -17.99
C ALA A 166 28.00 22.05 -16.89
N THR A 167 27.56 21.94 -15.63
CA THR A 167 28.47 21.98 -14.46
C THR A 167 29.42 20.79 -14.44
N ARG A 168 28.92 19.59 -14.76
CA ARG A 168 29.70 18.35 -14.73
C ARG A 168 30.83 18.37 -15.75
N PHE A 169 30.57 18.86 -16.97
CA PHE A 169 31.56 18.92 -18.05
C PHE A 169 32.31 20.24 -18.09
N GLY A 170 31.99 21.18 -17.20
CA GLY A 170 32.67 22.50 -17.14
C GLY A 170 32.47 23.33 -18.39
N VAL A 171 31.31 23.22 -19.06
CA VAL A 171 31.01 23.89 -20.32
C VAL A 171 29.76 24.75 -20.20
N GLY A 172 29.74 25.88 -20.94
CA GLY A 172 28.64 26.83 -20.97
C GLY A 172 28.11 27.10 -22.38
N PRO A 173 27.04 27.91 -22.50
CA PRO A 173 26.56 28.36 -23.81
C PRO A 173 27.65 29.02 -24.62
N GLY A 174 27.82 28.58 -25.89
CA GLY A 174 28.89 29.04 -26.79
C GLY A 174 30.10 28.10 -26.84
N ASP A 175 30.32 27.27 -25.83
CA ASP A 175 31.41 26.29 -25.81
C ASP A 175 31.14 25.06 -26.71
N THR A 176 32.18 24.27 -26.92
CA THR A 176 32.08 23.02 -27.71
C THR A 176 32.41 21.81 -26.85
N LEU A 177 31.49 20.83 -26.80
CA LEU A 177 31.69 19.56 -26.14
C LEU A 177 32.02 18.46 -27.18
N THR A 178 33.12 17.77 -26.99
CA THR A 178 33.50 16.67 -27.89
C THR A 178 33.01 15.34 -27.35
N VAL A 179 32.19 14.63 -28.13
CA VAL A 179 31.63 13.31 -27.78
C VAL A 179 32.12 12.25 -28.78
N GLN A 180 32.06 10.98 -28.38
CA GLN A 180 32.40 9.87 -29.28
C GLN A 180 31.12 9.21 -29.79
N ALA A 181 30.85 9.26 -31.11
CA ALA A 181 29.71 8.62 -31.73
C ALA A 181 30.15 7.85 -32.99
N GLY A 182 29.68 6.62 -33.18
CA GLY A 182 30.04 5.78 -34.32
C GLY A 182 31.57 5.56 -34.49
N GLY A 183 32.33 5.57 -33.40
CA GLY A 183 33.81 5.45 -33.44
C GLY A 183 34.53 6.74 -33.86
N ARG A 184 33.85 7.88 -33.98
CA ARG A 184 34.42 9.18 -34.35
C ARG A 184 34.23 10.20 -33.25
N ALA A 185 35.17 11.12 -33.10
CA ALA A 185 35.05 12.31 -32.25
C ALA A 185 34.17 13.35 -32.96
N VAL A 186 33.06 13.72 -32.33
CA VAL A 186 32.09 14.69 -32.84
C VAL A 186 32.07 15.89 -31.91
N ALA A 187 32.34 17.06 -32.44
CA ALA A 187 32.26 18.32 -31.71
C ALA A 187 30.85 18.88 -31.79
N LEU A 188 30.19 19.06 -30.63
CA LEU A 188 28.84 19.60 -30.49
C LEU A 188 28.92 20.97 -29.83
N ARG A 189 28.39 22.03 -30.49
CA ARG A 189 28.32 23.39 -29.92
C ARG A 189 27.18 23.45 -28.91
N ILE A 190 27.42 24.01 -27.73
CA ILE A 190 26.41 24.22 -26.70
C ILE A 190 25.60 25.48 -27.07
N ALA A 191 24.35 25.31 -27.45
CA ALA A 191 23.45 26.43 -27.85
C ALA A 191 22.81 27.12 -26.63
N GLY A 192 22.64 26.40 -25.53
CA GLY A 192 22.01 26.93 -24.33
C GLY A 192 21.78 25.90 -23.27
N LEU A 193 20.97 26.27 -22.28
CA LEU A 193 20.55 25.37 -21.20
C LEU A 193 19.06 25.02 -21.32
N VAL A 194 18.70 23.83 -20.88
CA VAL A 194 17.34 23.34 -20.79
C VAL A 194 17.07 22.94 -19.34
N PRO A 195 15.88 23.22 -18.77
CA PRO A 195 15.62 22.91 -17.37
C PRO A 195 15.83 21.42 -17.03
N GLY A 196 15.54 20.54 -18.00
CA GLY A 196 15.56 19.10 -17.82
C GLY A 196 14.31 18.59 -17.08
N PRO A 197 13.97 17.33 -17.28
CA PRO A 197 12.80 16.72 -16.61
C PRO A 197 13.04 16.47 -15.13
N ARG A 198 14.30 16.54 -14.66
CA ARG A 198 14.67 16.29 -13.25
C ARG A 198 15.89 17.09 -12.82
N ASP A 199 15.86 17.59 -11.60
CA ASP A 199 17.05 18.17 -10.99
C ASP A 199 18.14 17.11 -10.82
N GLY A 200 19.35 17.41 -11.28
CA GLY A 200 20.50 16.49 -11.21
C GLY A 200 20.67 15.54 -12.41
N GLU A 201 19.81 15.60 -13.42
CA GLU A 201 19.96 14.75 -14.60
C GLU A 201 21.03 15.30 -15.56
N VAL A 202 21.94 14.41 -16.00
CA VAL A 202 23.01 14.72 -16.97
C VAL A 202 22.50 14.41 -18.36
N LEU A 203 21.86 15.40 -18.99
CA LEU A 203 21.17 15.25 -20.27
C LEU A 203 21.55 16.35 -21.24
N GLY A 204 21.62 15.98 -22.51
CA GLY A 204 21.68 16.91 -23.63
C GLY A 204 20.44 16.75 -24.52
N VAL A 205 19.93 17.83 -25.04
CA VAL A 205 18.78 17.83 -25.96
C VAL A 205 19.15 18.56 -27.23
N MET A 206 18.79 18.01 -28.39
CA MET A 206 19.01 18.62 -29.68
C MET A 206 17.90 18.22 -30.65
N ASP A 207 17.87 18.89 -31.81
CA ASP A 207 16.93 18.51 -32.89
C ASP A 207 17.15 17.08 -33.33
N ILE A 208 16.06 16.35 -33.63
CA ILE A 208 16.13 14.94 -33.96
C ILE A 208 16.91 14.68 -35.27
N ALA A 209 16.77 15.53 -36.28
CA ALA A 209 17.50 15.40 -37.53
C ALA A 209 19.01 15.65 -37.33
N ALA A 210 19.35 16.65 -36.50
CA ALA A 210 20.72 16.91 -36.11
C ALA A 210 21.31 15.73 -35.29
N ALA A 211 20.55 15.16 -34.35
CA ALA A 211 20.96 14.00 -33.58
C ALA A 211 21.20 12.78 -34.46
N GLN A 212 20.28 12.48 -35.37
CA GLN A 212 20.43 11.36 -36.31
C GLN A 212 21.69 11.52 -37.18
N TRP A 213 21.92 12.72 -37.71
CA TRP A 213 23.08 13.04 -38.59
C TRP A 213 24.42 13.04 -37.83
N ARG A 214 24.48 13.79 -36.71
CA ARG A 214 25.73 13.98 -35.95
C ARG A 214 26.18 12.73 -35.22
N LEU A 215 25.22 11.89 -34.74
CA LEU A 215 25.49 10.69 -33.93
C LEU A 215 25.53 9.39 -34.74
N ASP A 216 25.52 9.48 -36.08
CA ASP A 216 25.56 8.34 -37.01
C ASP A 216 24.38 7.34 -36.79
N ARG A 217 23.16 7.89 -36.70
CA ARG A 217 21.91 7.14 -36.41
C ARG A 217 20.78 7.49 -37.40
N LEU A 218 21.13 7.75 -38.65
CA LEU A 218 20.15 8.10 -39.68
C LEU A 218 19.06 7.04 -39.84
N GLY A 219 17.79 7.50 -39.87
CA GLY A 219 16.64 6.64 -40.08
C GLY A 219 16.28 5.75 -38.90
N LEU A 220 16.89 5.96 -37.71
CA LEU A 220 16.63 5.20 -36.49
C LEU A 220 15.94 6.07 -35.44
N LEU A 221 14.98 5.45 -34.72
CA LEU A 221 14.32 5.99 -33.54
C LEU A 221 14.48 4.99 -32.40
N THR A 222 14.55 5.48 -31.16
CA THR A 222 14.54 4.60 -29.97
C THR A 222 13.16 4.48 -29.37
N ARG A 223 12.33 5.53 -29.52
CA ARG A 223 10.95 5.52 -29.06
C ARG A 223 10.09 6.53 -29.86
N ILE A 224 8.76 6.32 -29.79
CA ILE A 224 7.78 7.30 -30.24
C ILE A 224 6.80 7.52 -29.08
N ASP A 225 6.74 8.75 -28.57
CA ASP A 225 5.78 9.13 -27.52
C ASP A 225 4.46 9.54 -28.19
N LEU A 226 3.33 8.97 -27.72
CA LEU A 226 2.02 9.09 -28.37
C LEU A 226 0.99 9.68 -27.40
N ALA A 227 0.29 10.74 -27.82
CA ALA A 227 -0.94 11.17 -27.17
C ALA A 227 -2.13 10.68 -27.99
N LEU A 228 -3.07 9.97 -27.37
CA LEU A 228 -4.24 9.44 -28.03
C LEU A 228 -5.32 10.49 -28.25
N ALA A 229 -6.20 10.23 -29.20
CA ALA A 229 -7.43 11.00 -29.36
C ALA A 229 -8.36 10.74 -28.15
N PRO A 230 -9.20 11.72 -27.73
CA PRO A 230 -10.12 11.54 -26.61
C PRO A 230 -11.02 10.33 -26.81
N GLY A 231 -10.96 9.36 -25.86
CA GLY A 231 -11.75 8.13 -25.91
C GLY A 231 -11.21 7.02 -26.81
N ALA A 232 -10.02 7.16 -27.39
CA ALA A 232 -9.40 6.12 -28.18
C ALA A 232 -8.96 4.93 -27.30
N ASP A 233 -9.21 3.70 -27.80
CA ASP A 233 -8.78 2.46 -27.14
C ASP A 233 -7.33 2.12 -27.55
N PRO A 234 -6.38 2.01 -26.56
CA PRO A 234 -5.01 1.59 -26.83
C PRO A 234 -4.88 0.25 -27.56
N ALA A 235 -5.78 -0.71 -27.25
CA ALA A 235 -5.79 -2.00 -27.89
C ALA A 235 -6.26 -1.94 -29.37
N ALA A 236 -7.09 -0.96 -29.73
CA ALA A 236 -7.47 -0.71 -31.10
C ALA A 236 -6.29 -0.17 -31.92
N LEU A 237 -5.47 0.72 -31.35
CA LEU A 237 -4.27 1.23 -32.01
C LEU A 237 -3.26 0.10 -32.25
N ALA A 238 -3.01 -0.78 -31.27
CA ALA A 238 -2.09 -1.92 -31.40
C ALA A 238 -2.50 -2.88 -32.54
N ARG A 239 -3.80 -3.01 -32.80
CA ARG A 239 -4.34 -3.84 -33.91
C ARG A 239 -4.32 -3.16 -35.27
N SER A 240 -4.30 -1.83 -35.32
CA SER A 240 -4.41 -1.05 -36.56
C SER A 240 -3.07 -0.78 -37.24
N VAL A 241 -1.94 -0.93 -36.53
CA VAL A 241 -0.60 -0.63 -37.05
C VAL A 241 0.28 -1.87 -36.98
N THR A 242 0.98 -2.18 -38.06
CA THR A 242 1.98 -3.26 -38.07
C THR A 242 3.25 -2.73 -37.36
N LEU A 243 3.54 -3.27 -36.19
CA LEU A 243 4.72 -2.90 -35.41
C LEU A 243 5.96 -3.65 -35.91
N PRO A 244 7.15 -3.01 -35.97
CA PRO A 244 8.40 -3.66 -36.27
C PRO A 244 8.73 -4.76 -35.24
N ALA A 245 9.45 -5.78 -35.67
CA ALA A 245 9.93 -6.84 -34.80
C ALA A 245 10.80 -6.22 -33.67
N GLY A 246 10.58 -6.65 -32.43
CA GLY A 246 11.31 -6.13 -31.27
C GLY A 246 10.82 -4.78 -30.75
N THR A 247 9.64 -4.29 -31.20
CA THR A 247 8.99 -3.09 -30.63
C THR A 247 7.66 -3.44 -29.96
N ALA A 248 7.30 -2.66 -28.92
CA ALA A 248 6.02 -2.83 -28.24
C ALA A 248 5.39 -1.47 -27.89
N LEU A 249 4.04 -1.41 -27.95
CA LEU A 249 3.29 -0.28 -27.39
C LEU A 249 3.13 -0.48 -25.90
N VAL A 250 3.75 0.40 -25.12
CA VAL A 250 3.77 0.33 -23.65
C VAL A 250 3.24 1.63 -23.05
N ALA A 251 2.70 1.56 -21.85
CA ALA A 251 2.37 2.78 -21.11
C ALA A 251 3.66 3.53 -20.73
N PRO A 252 3.67 4.89 -20.76
CA PRO A 252 4.87 5.68 -20.47
C PRO A 252 5.51 5.41 -19.11
N ASP A 253 4.72 4.89 -18.16
CA ASP A 253 5.13 4.61 -16.77
C ASP A 253 6.17 3.48 -16.63
N ILE A 254 6.42 2.70 -17.68
CA ILE A 254 7.38 1.57 -17.63
C ILE A 254 8.83 2.09 -17.53
N GLY A 255 9.12 3.29 -18.00
CA GLY A 255 10.46 3.91 -17.89
C GLY A 255 10.85 4.40 -16.48
N ASP A 256 9.89 4.73 -15.64
CA ASP A 256 10.09 5.24 -14.28
C ASP A 256 9.74 4.21 -13.20
N ALA A 257 10.15 2.99 -13.42
CA ALA A 257 9.83 1.82 -12.60
C ALA A 257 10.07 2.00 -11.08
N ARG A 258 10.99 2.84 -10.64
CA ARG A 258 11.23 3.06 -9.20
C ARG A 258 10.12 3.87 -8.53
N LEU A 259 9.65 4.96 -9.16
CA LEU A 259 8.56 5.79 -8.61
C LEU A 259 7.21 5.07 -8.74
N ALA A 260 6.95 4.44 -9.89
CA ALA A 260 5.76 3.63 -10.09
C ALA A 260 5.70 2.43 -9.12
N ASN A 261 6.85 1.90 -8.73
CA ASN A 261 6.97 0.73 -7.86
C ASN A 261 6.74 1.04 -6.39
N LEU A 262 7.33 2.13 -5.89
CA LEU A 262 7.02 2.63 -4.55
C LEU A 262 5.53 2.97 -4.45
N SER A 263 4.95 3.60 -5.48
CA SER A 263 3.53 3.92 -5.53
C SER A 263 2.64 2.69 -5.63
N ARG A 264 3.04 1.62 -6.34
CA ARG A 264 2.27 0.37 -6.44
C ARG A 264 2.26 -0.40 -5.12
N ALA A 265 3.41 -0.53 -4.46
CA ALA A 265 3.52 -1.13 -3.14
C ALA A 265 2.65 -0.40 -2.13
N TYR A 266 2.74 0.91 -2.12
CA TYR A 266 1.94 1.78 -1.28
C TYR A 266 0.43 1.67 -1.61
N ARG A 267 0.04 1.68 -2.90
CA ARG A 267 -1.35 1.49 -3.36
C ARG A 267 -1.95 0.17 -2.92
N VAL A 268 -1.23 -0.94 -3.11
CA VAL A 268 -1.74 -2.27 -2.73
C VAL A 268 -1.94 -2.33 -1.22
N ASN A 269 -0.99 -1.84 -0.44
CA ASN A 269 -1.09 -1.83 1.01
C ASN A 269 -2.25 -0.93 1.50
N LEU A 270 -2.40 0.27 0.94
CA LEU A 270 -3.50 1.17 1.25
C LEU A 270 -4.87 0.61 0.82
N ASN A 271 -4.94 -0.08 -0.32
CA ASN A 271 -6.19 -0.72 -0.77
C ASN A 271 -6.60 -1.87 0.16
N VAL A 272 -5.65 -2.69 0.62
CA VAL A 272 -5.90 -3.71 1.64
C VAL A 272 -6.43 -3.06 2.91
N LEU A 273 -5.76 -2.02 3.38
CA LEU A 273 -6.14 -1.29 4.58
C LEU A 273 -7.52 -0.67 4.45
N ALA A 274 -7.83 -0.05 3.31
CA ALA A 274 -9.14 0.53 3.02
C ALA A 274 -10.25 -0.53 3.01
N LEU A 275 -10.02 -1.68 2.35
CA LEU A 275 -10.98 -2.78 2.31
C LEU A 275 -11.28 -3.32 3.70
N VAL A 276 -10.26 -3.46 4.48
CA VAL A 276 -10.30 -3.99 5.84
C VAL A 276 -11.00 -3.00 6.80
N ALA A 277 -10.67 -1.71 6.72
CA ALA A 277 -11.34 -0.65 7.46
C ALA A 277 -12.84 -0.56 7.10
N LEU A 278 -13.14 -0.66 5.82
CA LEU A 278 -14.49 -0.71 5.30
C LEU A 278 -15.29 -1.88 5.88
N PHE A 279 -14.71 -3.09 5.84
CA PHE A 279 -15.32 -4.30 6.38
C PHE A 279 -15.62 -4.15 7.89
N THR A 280 -14.65 -3.63 8.65
CA THR A 280 -14.81 -3.40 10.08
C THR A 280 -15.93 -2.39 10.36
N GLY A 281 -15.97 -1.31 9.58
CA GLY A 281 -17.04 -0.30 9.68
C GLY A 281 -18.43 -0.88 9.39
N ILE A 282 -18.58 -1.61 8.29
CA ILE A 282 -19.82 -2.29 7.92
C ILE A 282 -20.26 -3.25 9.03
N PHE A 283 -19.32 -4.05 9.52
CA PHE A 283 -19.62 -5.04 10.55
C PHE A 283 -20.02 -4.40 11.89
N LEU A 284 -19.37 -3.29 12.28
CA LEU A 284 -19.73 -2.52 13.48
C LEU A 284 -21.16 -2.00 13.39
N VAL A 285 -21.51 -1.40 12.25
CA VAL A 285 -22.87 -0.92 11.96
C VAL A 285 -23.87 -2.06 12.06
N PHE A 286 -23.60 -3.19 11.40
CA PHE A 286 -24.44 -4.39 11.46
C PHE A 286 -24.66 -4.86 12.90
N SER A 287 -23.60 -4.99 13.68
CA SER A 287 -23.63 -5.48 15.06
C SER A 287 -24.49 -4.58 15.98
N LEU A 288 -24.35 -3.26 15.83
CA LEU A 288 -25.09 -2.29 16.65
C LEU A 288 -26.57 -2.23 16.28
N GLU A 289 -26.91 -2.23 14.99
CA GLU A 289 -28.29 -2.26 14.52
C GLU A 289 -28.99 -3.58 14.91
N ALA A 290 -28.29 -4.71 14.83
CA ALA A 290 -28.82 -5.98 15.30
C ALA A 290 -29.18 -5.93 16.80
N GLN A 291 -28.27 -5.39 17.63
CA GLN A 291 -28.53 -5.21 19.07
C GLN A 291 -29.66 -4.23 19.34
N ALA A 292 -29.71 -3.11 18.62
CA ALA A 292 -30.77 -2.10 18.77
C ALA A 292 -32.15 -2.67 18.48
N THR A 293 -32.26 -3.46 17.44
CA THR A 293 -33.53 -4.11 17.04
C THR A 293 -33.96 -5.15 18.06
N LEU A 294 -33.03 -5.98 18.54
CA LEU A 294 -33.33 -7.01 19.56
C LEU A 294 -33.78 -6.41 20.89
N ALA A 295 -33.18 -5.34 21.32
CA ALA A 295 -33.56 -4.68 22.56
C ALA A 295 -34.99 -4.07 22.54
N ARG A 296 -35.59 -3.93 21.37
CA ARG A 296 -36.95 -3.38 21.18
C ARG A 296 -38.02 -4.44 20.86
N ARG A 297 -37.69 -5.71 20.97
CA ARG A 297 -38.61 -6.78 20.54
C ARG A 297 -39.94 -6.77 21.26
N THR A 298 -40.01 -6.43 22.56
CA THR A 298 -41.24 -6.32 23.33
C THR A 298 -42.13 -5.16 22.84
N GLU A 299 -41.54 -4.01 22.53
CA GLU A 299 -42.25 -2.87 21.93
C GLU A 299 -42.81 -3.23 20.54
N LEU A 300 -41.99 -3.94 19.72
CA LEU A 300 -42.40 -4.37 18.38
C LEU A 300 -43.49 -5.46 18.43
N ALA A 301 -43.43 -6.35 19.43
CA ALA A 301 -44.46 -7.35 19.66
C ALA A 301 -45.79 -6.68 20.12
N ALA A 302 -45.74 -5.67 20.98
CA ALA A 302 -46.90 -4.89 21.37
C ALA A 302 -47.59 -4.23 20.16
N LEU A 303 -46.82 -3.70 19.20
CA LEU A 303 -47.39 -3.16 17.95
C LEU A 303 -48.14 -4.24 17.15
N ARG A 304 -47.69 -5.48 17.16
CA ARG A 304 -48.38 -6.61 16.52
C ARG A 304 -49.70 -6.95 17.21
N VAL A 305 -49.73 -6.92 18.54
CA VAL A 305 -51.00 -7.08 19.30
C VAL A 305 -52.03 -5.99 18.94
N LEU A 306 -51.54 -4.76 18.68
CA LEU A 306 -52.34 -3.64 18.20
C LEU A 306 -52.74 -3.74 16.71
N GLY A 307 -52.47 -4.87 16.04
CA GLY A 307 -52.91 -5.14 14.67
C GLY A 307 -51.93 -4.72 13.57
N VAL A 308 -50.68 -4.29 13.89
CA VAL A 308 -49.69 -4.01 12.87
C VAL A 308 -49.20 -5.32 12.23
N THR A 309 -49.24 -5.39 10.90
CA THR A 309 -48.82 -6.59 10.15
C THR A 309 -47.30 -6.87 10.28
N GLN A 310 -46.90 -8.12 10.05
CA GLN A 310 -45.45 -8.52 10.07
C GLN A 310 -44.60 -7.64 9.13
N ALA A 311 -45.08 -7.42 7.90
CA ALA A 311 -44.46 -6.54 6.94
C ALA A 311 -44.44 -5.07 7.39
N GLY A 312 -45.45 -4.65 8.19
CA GLY A 312 -45.53 -3.32 8.79
C GLY A 312 -44.38 -3.10 9.80
N VAL A 313 -44.18 -4.06 10.72
CA VAL A 313 -43.11 -4.02 11.74
C VAL A 313 -41.75 -4.04 11.07
N ALA A 314 -41.54 -4.94 10.10
CA ALA A 314 -40.25 -5.02 9.37
C ALA A 314 -39.93 -3.70 8.65
N ARG A 315 -40.92 -3.06 7.98
CA ARG A 315 -40.73 -1.77 7.31
C ARG A 315 -40.46 -0.62 8.30
N LEU A 316 -41.07 -0.64 9.48
CA LEU A 316 -40.77 0.36 10.52
C LEU A 316 -39.31 0.27 11.01
N VAL A 317 -38.83 -0.95 11.29
CA VAL A 317 -37.45 -1.17 11.73
C VAL A 317 -36.46 -0.80 10.63
N LEU A 318 -36.68 -1.25 9.40
CA LEU A 318 -35.84 -0.89 8.25
C LEU A 318 -35.83 0.61 7.97
N GLY A 319 -36.99 1.26 8.03
CA GLY A 319 -37.12 2.72 7.84
C GLY A 319 -36.33 3.50 8.88
N GLN A 320 -36.35 3.04 10.13
CA GLN A 320 -35.54 3.65 11.20
C GLN A 320 -34.02 3.41 10.97
N ALA A 321 -33.63 2.19 10.62
CA ALA A 321 -32.24 1.88 10.32
C ALA A 321 -31.70 2.72 9.14
N VAL A 322 -32.50 2.89 8.10
CA VAL A 322 -32.15 3.78 6.96
C VAL A 322 -32.01 5.23 7.40
N LEU A 323 -32.91 5.73 8.26
CA LEU A 323 -32.84 7.11 8.77
C LEU A 323 -31.57 7.34 9.60
N VAL A 324 -31.33 6.47 10.58
CA VAL A 324 -30.12 6.55 11.45
C VAL A 324 -28.86 6.31 10.63
N GLY A 325 -28.91 5.36 9.68
CA GLY A 325 -27.86 5.09 8.72
C GLY A 325 -27.50 6.30 7.87
N SER A 326 -28.53 7.03 7.37
CA SER A 326 -28.31 8.23 6.56
C SER A 326 -27.66 9.36 7.37
N VAL A 327 -28.16 9.62 8.58
CA VAL A 327 -27.59 10.65 9.48
C VAL A 327 -26.17 10.27 9.89
N GLY A 328 -25.94 9.01 10.28
CA GLY A 328 -24.62 8.48 10.64
C GLY A 328 -23.65 8.54 9.46
N SER A 329 -24.08 8.16 8.25
CA SER A 329 -23.23 8.22 7.06
C SER A 329 -22.83 9.65 6.69
N LEU A 330 -23.76 10.62 6.75
CA LEU A 330 -23.43 12.04 6.52
C LEU A 330 -22.44 12.58 7.55
N ALA A 331 -22.65 12.29 8.83
CA ALA A 331 -21.69 12.64 9.88
C ALA A 331 -20.34 11.94 9.67
N GLY A 332 -20.35 10.67 9.24
CA GLY A 332 -19.18 9.88 8.93
C GLY A 332 -18.35 10.43 7.77
N LEU A 333 -18.99 10.90 6.71
CA LEU A 333 -18.30 11.57 5.61
C LEU A 333 -17.57 12.85 6.07
N GLY A 334 -18.23 13.67 6.90
CA GLY A 334 -17.61 14.86 7.49
C GLY A 334 -16.43 14.52 8.41
N LEU A 335 -16.60 13.53 9.31
CA LEU A 335 -15.56 13.06 10.20
C LEU A 335 -14.40 12.41 9.41
N GLY A 336 -14.69 11.66 8.34
CA GLY A 336 -13.69 11.05 7.47
C GLY A 336 -12.84 12.10 6.75
N ALA A 337 -13.45 13.17 6.26
CA ALA A 337 -12.74 14.29 5.68
C ALA A 337 -11.83 15.01 6.71
N LEU A 338 -12.33 15.22 7.93
CA LEU A 338 -11.53 15.78 9.03
C LEU A 338 -10.36 14.85 9.42
N LEU A 339 -10.59 13.54 9.48
CA LEU A 339 -9.53 12.57 9.74
C LEU A 339 -8.45 12.60 8.64
N ALA A 340 -8.87 12.61 7.38
CA ALA A 340 -7.95 12.66 6.24
C ALA A 340 -7.11 13.96 6.27
N THR A 341 -7.72 15.12 6.51
CA THR A 341 -6.98 16.41 6.66
C THR A 341 -6.02 16.38 7.85
N GLY A 342 -6.44 15.80 8.97
CA GLY A 342 -5.59 15.65 10.16
C GLY A 342 -4.39 14.74 9.92
N ILE A 343 -4.58 13.60 9.26
CA ILE A 343 -3.51 12.66 8.89
C ILE A 343 -2.52 13.34 7.93
N LEU A 344 -3.02 13.98 6.86
CA LEU A 344 -2.17 14.67 5.88
C LEU A 344 -1.39 15.82 6.51
N ALA A 345 -2.00 16.57 7.45
CA ALA A 345 -1.31 17.62 8.21
C ALA A 345 -0.24 17.05 9.14
N ALA A 346 -0.50 15.94 9.82
CA ALA A 346 0.44 15.29 10.74
C ALA A 346 1.65 14.67 10.01
N VAL A 347 1.44 14.17 8.79
CA VAL A 347 2.51 13.59 7.94
C VAL A 347 3.29 14.69 7.19
N GLY A 348 2.86 15.97 7.30
CA GLY A 348 3.56 17.11 6.68
C GLY A 348 3.36 17.25 5.17
N GLY A 349 2.32 16.61 4.62
CA GLY A 349 2.01 16.65 3.18
C GLY A 349 2.93 15.82 2.28
N ASP A 350 4.01 15.24 2.82
CA ASP A 350 4.96 14.40 2.10
C ASP A 350 4.71 12.91 2.48
N LEU A 351 3.96 12.22 1.65
CA LEU A 351 3.53 10.83 1.87
C LEU A 351 4.60 9.77 1.54
N GLY A 352 5.89 10.12 1.55
CA GLY A 352 6.96 9.13 1.41
C GLY A 352 7.88 9.33 0.22
N ASN A 353 7.81 10.48 -0.42
CA ASN A 353 8.70 10.82 -1.54
C ASN A 353 10.00 11.46 -1.04
N GLY A 354 10.77 10.81 -0.20
CA GLY A 354 12.04 11.17 0.47
C GLY A 354 13.02 12.14 -0.20
N GLY A 355 12.54 13.12 -0.92
CA GLY A 355 13.29 14.22 -1.51
C GLY A 355 12.45 15.46 -1.55
N ASN A 356 12.98 16.56 -1.07
CA ASN A 356 12.58 17.93 -1.42
C ASN A 356 12.71 18.09 -2.95
N PHE A 357 11.77 17.53 -3.71
CA PHE A 357 11.65 17.86 -5.12
C PHE A 357 10.96 19.23 -5.21
N GLY A 358 11.77 20.29 -5.16
CA GLY A 358 11.56 21.56 -5.83
C GLY A 358 10.23 22.33 -5.66
N SER A 359 9.29 21.88 -4.85
CA SER A 359 8.12 22.69 -4.53
C SER A 359 8.35 23.48 -3.24
N THR A 360 8.93 24.65 -3.35
CA THR A 360 8.90 25.74 -2.34
C THR A 360 7.47 26.26 -2.12
N GLY A 361 6.45 25.46 -2.41
CA GLY A 361 5.05 25.78 -2.25
C GLY A 361 4.48 25.14 -1.00
N THR A 362 4.09 25.98 -0.04
CA THR A 362 3.19 25.69 1.09
C THR A 362 1.78 25.24 0.65
N ALA A 363 1.65 24.64 -0.51
CA ALA A 363 0.38 24.13 -1.03
C ALA A 363 0.00 22.86 -0.27
N ARG A 364 -0.87 23.02 0.73
CA ARG A 364 -1.56 21.89 1.36
C ARG A 364 -2.22 21.06 0.26
N PRO A 365 -2.04 19.73 0.24
CA PRO A 365 -2.70 18.87 -0.73
C PRO A 365 -4.21 19.12 -0.67
N ALA A 366 -4.77 19.66 -1.75
CA ALA A 366 -6.19 19.96 -1.83
C ALA A 366 -6.96 18.64 -1.86
N LEU A 367 -7.71 18.35 -0.80
CA LEU A 367 -8.64 17.22 -0.80
C LEU A 367 -9.74 17.51 -1.83
N THR A 368 -9.72 16.80 -2.94
CA THR A 368 -10.82 16.87 -3.90
C THR A 368 -11.86 15.83 -3.53
N LEU A 369 -13.03 16.28 -3.17
CA LEU A 369 -14.18 15.44 -2.87
C LEU A 369 -14.82 15.02 -4.20
N ALA A 370 -14.41 13.87 -4.74
CA ALA A 370 -15.05 13.31 -5.91
C ALA A 370 -16.48 12.85 -5.56
N PRO A 371 -17.50 13.18 -6.38
CA PRO A 371 -18.89 12.90 -6.05
C PRO A 371 -19.23 11.39 -6.01
N LEU A 372 -18.56 10.59 -6.84
CA LEU A 372 -18.82 9.15 -6.95
C LEU A 372 -18.39 8.37 -5.69
N PRO A 373 -17.16 8.49 -5.16
CA PRO A 373 -16.78 7.89 -3.89
C PRO A 373 -17.65 8.38 -2.71
N LEU A 374 -17.94 9.68 -2.66
CA LEU A 374 -18.78 10.26 -1.62
C LEU A 374 -20.18 9.62 -1.58
N LEU A 375 -20.83 9.47 -2.73
CA LEU A 375 -22.10 8.77 -2.87
C LEU A 375 -21.96 7.27 -2.53
N GLY A 376 -20.87 6.65 -2.97
CA GLY A 376 -20.57 5.25 -2.72
C GLY A 376 -20.50 4.93 -1.21
N PHE A 377 -19.69 5.70 -0.45
CA PHE A 377 -19.56 5.51 0.99
C PHE A 377 -20.84 5.90 1.76
N PHE A 378 -21.59 6.90 1.31
CA PHE A 378 -22.89 7.21 1.86
C PHE A 378 -23.85 6.04 1.72
N LEU A 379 -24.04 5.53 0.51
CA LEU A 379 -24.93 4.39 0.23
C LEU A 379 -24.48 3.13 0.96
N LEU A 380 -23.19 2.90 1.04
CA LEU A 380 -22.63 1.75 1.73
C LEU A 380 -22.96 1.75 3.23
N GLY A 381 -22.83 2.88 3.92
CA GLY A 381 -23.23 3.01 5.33
C GLY A 381 -24.75 2.83 5.53
N VAL A 382 -25.57 3.36 4.63
CA VAL A 382 -27.03 3.15 4.66
C VAL A 382 -27.40 1.69 4.43
N VAL A 383 -26.77 1.04 3.43
CA VAL A 383 -27.00 -0.39 3.12
C VAL A 383 -26.53 -1.27 4.28
N ALA A 384 -25.39 -0.95 4.90
CA ALA A 384 -24.88 -1.67 6.07
C ALA A 384 -25.85 -1.60 7.26
N ALA A 385 -26.43 -0.41 7.54
CA ALA A 385 -27.42 -0.22 8.57
C ALA A 385 -28.70 -1.01 8.26
N ALA A 386 -29.20 -0.94 7.02
CA ALA A 386 -30.37 -1.70 6.59
C ALA A 386 -30.14 -3.22 6.66
N ALA A 387 -28.99 -3.71 6.24
CA ALA A 387 -28.60 -5.13 6.31
C ALA A 387 -28.49 -5.61 7.77
N GLY A 388 -27.92 -4.78 8.65
CA GLY A 388 -27.82 -5.05 10.08
C GLY A 388 -29.19 -5.22 10.76
N ALA A 389 -30.17 -4.40 10.35
CA ALA A 389 -31.52 -4.47 10.87
C ALA A 389 -32.39 -5.58 10.23
N LEU A 390 -32.04 -6.07 9.03
CA LEU A 390 -32.89 -6.92 8.21
C LEU A 390 -33.19 -8.28 8.87
N VAL A 391 -32.15 -8.96 9.36
CA VAL A 391 -32.32 -10.28 10.00
C VAL A 391 -33.09 -10.17 11.31
N PRO A 392 -32.66 -9.30 12.27
CA PRO A 392 -33.44 -9.11 13.51
C PRO A 392 -34.86 -8.63 13.28
N ALA A 393 -35.10 -7.74 12.29
CA ALA A 393 -36.42 -7.27 11.95
C ALA A 393 -37.36 -8.40 11.47
N ARG A 394 -36.82 -9.32 10.65
CA ARG A 394 -37.58 -10.50 10.19
C ARG A 394 -37.85 -11.48 11.32
N ASP A 395 -36.91 -11.70 12.22
CA ASP A 395 -37.02 -12.63 13.32
C ASP A 395 -38.06 -12.11 14.35
N VAL A 396 -37.96 -10.83 14.75
CA VAL A 396 -38.95 -10.20 15.64
C VAL A 396 -40.36 -10.17 15.01
N ALA A 397 -40.45 -9.92 13.69
CA ALA A 397 -41.73 -9.94 12.99
C ALA A 397 -42.37 -11.33 12.91
N ARG A 398 -41.62 -12.42 12.96
CA ARG A 398 -42.11 -13.82 12.91
C ARG A 398 -42.53 -14.37 14.26
N VAL A 399 -41.99 -13.86 15.37
CA VAL A 399 -42.30 -14.35 16.71
C VAL A 399 -43.81 -14.13 17.00
N PRO A 400 -44.56 -15.15 17.48
CA PRO A 400 -45.97 -14.96 17.90
C PRO A 400 -46.08 -13.92 19.02
N PRO A 401 -47.05 -12.99 18.96
CA PRO A 401 -47.19 -11.93 19.96
C PRO A 401 -47.27 -12.43 21.38
N ALA A 402 -48.03 -13.53 21.62
CA ALA A 402 -48.16 -14.16 22.93
C ALA A 402 -46.83 -14.71 23.50
N ALA A 403 -45.98 -15.27 22.65
CA ALA A 403 -44.66 -15.75 23.06
C ALA A 403 -43.69 -14.59 23.35
N ALA A 404 -43.78 -13.49 22.58
CA ALA A 404 -42.90 -12.35 22.76
C ALA A 404 -43.20 -11.52 24.04
N LEU A 405 -44.41 -11.62 24.58
CA LEU A 405 -44.79 -11.01 25.87
C LEU A 405 -44.51 -11.92 27.07
N LYS A 406 -44.17 -13.20 26.86
CA LYS A 406 -43.84 -14.16 27.92
C LYS A 406 -42.38 -14.03 28.27
N ALA A 407 -42.04 -13.77 29.53
CA ALA A 407 -40.68 -13.72 29.99
C ALA A 407 -39.98 -15.08 29.77
N GLY A 408 -38.81 -15.11 29.15
CA GLY A 408 -38.02 -16.34 28.90
C GLY A 408 -37.97 -16.85 27.44
N ALA A 409 -38.77 -16.28 26.50
CA ALA A 409 -38.73 -16.71 25.08
C ALA A 409 -37.50 -16.27 24.29
N GLU A 410 -36.47 -15.78 25.01
CA GLU A 410 -35.26 -15.21 24.34
C GLU A 410 -34.39 -16.25 23.68
N GLU A 411 -34.33 -17.47 24.24
CA GLU A 411 -33.43 -18.52 23.79
C GLU A 411 -33.91 -19.26 22.53
N GLU A 412 -35.25 -19.34 22.31
CA GLU A 412 -35.79 -20.11 21.19
C GLU A 412 -35.59 -19.43 19.82
N ALA A 413 -35.51 -18.10 19.79
CA ALA A 413 -35.39 -17.33 18.55
C ALA A 413 -33.98 -17.49 17.89
N PHE A 414 -32.95 -17.87 18.67
CA PHE A 414 -31.55 -17.93 18.20
C PHE A 414 -30.96 -19.34 18.08
N ARG A 415 -31.74 -20.39 18.26
CA ARG A 415 -31.27 -21.78 18.06
C ARG A 415 -30.60 -22.05 16.72
N PRO A 416 -30.97 -21.42 15.56
CA PRO A 416 -30.24 -21.58 14.31
C PRO A 416 -28.80 -21.06 14.34
N ALA A 417 -28.49 -20.03 15.14
CA ALA A 417 -27.14 -19.45 15.26
C ALA A 417 -26.12 -20.39 15.96
N LEU A 418 -26.59 -21.44 16.65
CA LEU A 418 -25.73 -22.43 17.29
C LEU A 418 -25.21 -23.53 16.35
N ARG A 419 -25.47 -23.42 15.03
CA ARG A 419 -24.96 -24.36 14.02
C ARG A 419 -23.57 -23.93 13.58
N ALA A 420 -22.61 -24.85 13.57
CA ALA A 420 -21.25 -24.60 13.08
C ALA A 420 -21.18 -24.50 11.55
N LEU A 421 -22.14 -25.12 10.83
CA LEU A 421 -22.10 -25.27 9.37
C LEU A 421 -21.93 -23.94 8.60
N PRO A 422 -22.65 -22.85 8.89
CA PRO A 422 -22.46 -21.59 8.14
C PRO A 422 -21.04 -21.01 8.32
N GLY A 423 -20.49 -21.09 9.54
CA GLY A 423 -19.12 -20.64 9.80
C GLY A 423 -18.09 -21.49 9.09
N LEU A 424 -18.23 -22.83 9.17
CA LEU A 424 -17.31 -23.76 8.52
C LEU A 424 -17.39 -23.68 6.99
N SER A 425 -18.57 -23.50 6.40
CA SER A 425 -18.71 -23.35 4.94
C SER A 425 -18.03 -22.06 4.43
N LEU A 426 -18.12 -20.96 5.20
CA LEU A 426 -17.43 -19.72 4.86
C LEU A 426 -15.91 -19.84 5.03
N LEU A 427 -15.42 -20.56 6.03
CA LEU A 427 -13.99 -20.83 6.19
C LEU A 427 -13.46 -21.73 5.06
N LEU A 428 -14.22 -22.71 4.62
CA LEU A 428 -13.88 -23.54 3.47
C LEU A 428 -13.87 -22.71 2.18
N LEU A 429 -14.88 -21.86 1.98
CA LEU A 429 -14.92 -20.91 0.86
C LEU A 429 -13.71 -19.98 0.87
N ALA A 430 -13.33 -19.47 2.05
CA ALA A 430 -12.14 -18.64 2.21
C ALA A 430 -10.87 -19.37 1.77
N ALA A 431 -10.70 -20.62 2.18
CA ALA A 431 -9.56 -21.45 1.80
C ALA A 431 -9.51 -21.67 0.28
N VAL A 432 -10.65 -21.92 -0.36
CA VAL A 432 -10.74 -22.08 -1.83
C VAL A 432 -10.39 -20.76 -2.54
N LEU A 433 -10.95 -19.63 -2.09
CA LEU A 433 -10.72 -18.33 -2.72
C LEU A 433 -9.25 -17.88 -2.61
N VAL A 434 -8.59 -18.18 -1.50
CA VAL A 434 -7.18 -17.83 -1.27
C VAL A 434 -6.25 -18.59 -2.23
N LEU A 435 -6.62 -19.79 -2.67
CA LEU A 435 -5.82 -20.61 -3.61
C LEU A 435 -5.98 -20.20 -5.07
N LEU A 436 -6.93 -19.32 -5.40
CA LEU A 436 -7.14 -18.88 -6.78
C LEU A 436 -6.04 -17.90 -7.23
N PRO A 437 -5.63 -17.96 -8.50
CA PRO A 437 -4.64 -17.05 -9.07
C PRO A 437 -5.18 -15.60 -9.14
N PRO A 438 -4.29 -14.59 -9.17
CA PRO A 438 -4.69 -13.20 -9.32
C PRO A 438 -5.33 -12.94 -10.68
N ALA A 439 -6.39 -12.12 -10.71
CA ALA A 439 -7.06 -11.68 -11.92
C ALA A 439 -6.56 -10.28 -12.31
N GLY A 440 -5.97 -10.15 -13.53
CA GLY A 440 -5.43 -8.87 -14.00
C GLY A 440 -4.31 -8.28 -13.11
N GLY A 441 -3.51 -9.14 -12.46
CA GLY A 441 -2.43 -8.72 -11.56
C GLY A 441 -2.89 -8.23 -10.18
N VAL A 442 -4.21 -8.31 -9.89
CA VAL A 442 -4.76 -7.94 -8.57
C VAL A 442 -5.32 -9.20 -7.88
N PRO A 443 -4.98 -9.47 -6.61
CA PRO A 443 -5.43 -10.66 -5.89
C PRO A 443 -6.86 -10.51 -5.33
N VAL A 444 -7.85 -10.22 -6.20
CA VAL A 444 -9.25 -9.98 -5.81
C VAL A 444 -9.85 -11.18 -5.08
N ALA A 445 -9.54 -12.40 -5.53
CA ALA A 445 -10.03 -13.63 -4.91
C ALA A 445 -9.48 -13.80 -3.48
N ALA A 446 -8.20 -13.48 -3.25
CA ALA A 446 -7.60 -13.54 -1.91
C ALA A 446 -8.25 -12.52 -0.96
N TYR A 447 -8.59 -11.32 -1.43
CA TYR A 447 -9.33 -10.33 -0.63
C TYR A 447 -10.74 -10.79 -0.26
N ALA A 448 -11.46 -11.38 -1.21
CA ALA A 448 -12.76 -12.00 -0.94
C ALA A 448 -12.61 -13.18 0.06
N GLY A 449 -11.52 -13.93 -0.04
CA GLY A 449 -11.15 -14.98 0.91
C GLY A 449 -10.93 -14.44 2.33
N ILE A 450 -10.21 -13.32 2.49
CA ILE A 450 -10.03 -12.65 3.79
C ILE A 450 -11.37 -12.22 4.38
N ALA A 451 -12.25 -11.63 3.58
CA ALA A 451 -13.59 -11.25 4.03
C ALA A 451 -14.40 -12.47 4.48
N ALA A 452 -14.40 -13.56 3.70
CA ALA A 452 -15.06 -14.80 4.03
C ALA A 452 -14.49 -15.46 5.30
N LEU A 453 -13.17 -15.38 5.51
CA LEU A 453 -12.48 -15.88 6.72
C LEU A 453 -12.94 -15.11 7.96
N LEU A 454 -12.99 -13.78 7.90
CA LEU A 454 -13.45 -12.96 9.02
C LEU A 454 -14.92 -13.20 9.34
N VAL A 455 -15.81 -13.21 8.34
CA VAL A 455 -17.24 -13.51 8.53
C VAL A 455 -17.45 -14.93 9.06
N GLY A 456 -16.72 -15.92 8.52
CA GLY A 456 -16.77 -17.30 8.95
C GLY A 456 -16.31 -17.49 10.41
N SER A 457 -15.23 -16.82 10.79
CA SER A 457 -14.72 -16.82 12.16
C SER A 457 -15.73 -16.21 13.14
N ILE A 458 -16.39 -15.13 12.76
CA ILE A 458 -17.45 -14.49 13.56
C ILE A 458 -18.67 -15.42 13.66
N ALA A 459 -19.12 -16.00 12.54
CA ALA A 459 -20.28 -16.90 12.50
C ALA A 459 -20.07 -18.20 13.33
N LEU A 460 -18.81 -18.59 13.56
CA LEU A 460 -18.47 -19.75 14.37
C LEU A 460 -18.50 -19.45 15.89
N GLN A 461 -18.41 -18.17 16.31
CA GLN A 461 -18.31 -17.79 17.72
C GLN A 461 -19.49 -18.26 18.59
N PRO A 462 -20.78 -18.20 18.16
CA PRO A 462 -21.90 -18.67 18.96
C PRO A 462 -21.80 -20.16 19.29
N TRP A 463 -21.41 -20.97 18.29
CA TRP A 463 -21.22 -22.40 18.44
C TRP A 463 -20.03 -22.71 19.38
N LEU A 464 -18.91 -22.01 19.21
CA LEU A 464 -17.72 -22.18 20.04
C LEU A 464 -18.00 -21.78 21.49
N SER A 465 -18.69 -20.66 21.72
CA SER A 465 -19.10 -20.18 23.02
C SER A 465 -19.99 -21.21 23.75
N ALA A 466 -21.02 -21.71 23.04
CA ALA A 466 -21.90 -22.71 23.59
C ALA A 466 -21.18 -24.02 23.97
N ARG A 467 -20.25 -24.48 23.14
CA ARG A 467 -19.46 -25.70 23.41
C ARG A 467 -18.48 -25.51 24.56
N LEU A 468 -17.71 -24.41 24.54
CA LEU A 468 -16.69 -24.16 25.55
C LEU A 468 -17.32 -23.92 26.94
N PHE A 469 -18.18 -22.90 27.04
CA PHE A 469 -18.79 -22.58 28.33
C PHE A 469 -19.77 -23.63 28.80
N GLY A 470 -20.50 -24.31 27.91
CA GLY A 470 -21.31 -25.46 28.24
C GLY A 470 -20.49 -26.65 28.75
N GLY A 471 -19.30 -26.90 28.19
CA GLY A 471 -18.34 -27.87 28.70
C GLY A 471 -17.78 -27.49 30.07
N VAL A 472 -17.34 -26.25 30.24
CA VAL A 472 -16.84 -25.73 31.53
C VAL A 472 -17.92 -25.78 32.60
N ALA A 473 -19.15 -25.39 32.30
CA ALA A 473 -20.27 -25.45 33.22
C ALA A 473 -20.57 -26.87 33.72
N ARG A 474 -20.40 -27.89 32.86
CA ARG A 474 -20.59 -29.32 33.25
C ARG A 474 -19.43 -29.86 34.10
N LEU A 475 -18.21 -29.36 33.90
CA LEU A 475 -17.00 -29.78 34.58
C LEU A 475 -16.82 -29.06 35.93
N LEU A 476 -17.29 -27.81 36.02
CA LEU A 476 -17.12 -26.95 37.19
C LEU A 476 -17.61 -27.57 38.51
N PRO A 477 -18.79 -28.25 38.59
CA PRO A 477 -19.23 -28.92 39.82
C PRO A 477 -18.31 -30.05 40.29
N ARG A 478 -17.52 -30.63 39.37
CA ARG A 478 -16.56 -31.71 39.70
C ARG A 478 -15.26 -31.18 40.30
N TRP A 479 -15.00 -29.87 40.21
CA TRP A 479 -13.80 -29.26 40.76
C TRP A 479 -14.00 -28.94 42.23
N ARG A 480 -13.26 -29.59 43.13
CA ARG A 480 -13.35 -29.42 44.60
C ARG A 480 -13.17 -27.95 45.06
N GLY A 481 -12.54 -27.07 44.27
CA GLY A 481 -12.37 -25.65 44.55
C GLY A 481 -13.52 -24.76 44.09
N ALA A 482 -14.45 -25.25 43.28
CA ALA A 482 -15.53 -24.44 42.70
C ALA A 482 -16.44 -23.77 43.75
N ALA A 483 -16.64 -24.43 44.91
CA ALA A 483 -17.44 -23.86 46.03
C ALA A 483 -16.82 -22.59 46.63
N ARG A 484 -15.51 -22.35 46.43
CA ARG A 484 -14.82 -21.12 46.90
C ARG A 484 -15.08 -19.91 45.99
N PHE A 485 -15.54 -20.14 44.75
CA PHE A 485 -15.76 -19.08 43.77
C PHE A 485 -17.19 -19.13 43.18
N PRO A 486 -18.24 -18.94 44.00
CA PRO A 486 -19.64 -19.10 43.56
C PRO A 486 -20.03 -18.10 42.44
N LEU A 487 -19.47 -16.91 42.46
CA LEU A 487 -19.73 -15.91 41.41
C LEU A 487 -19.12 -16.30 40.03
N LEU A 488 -17.99 -16.99 40.02
CA LEU A 488 -17.40 -17.52 38.77
C LEU A 488 -18.29 -18.64 38.21
N GLY A 489 -18.75 -19.53 39.10
CA GLY A 489 -19.68 -20.59 38.68
C GLY A 489 -20.98 -20.03 38.10
N LEU A 490 -21.51 -18.99 38.70
CA LEU A 490 -22.70 -18.30 38.23
C LEU A 490 -22.44 -17.60 36.89
N ALA A 491 -21.29 -16.90 36.73
CA ALA A 491 -20.91 -16.24 35.50
C ALA A 491 -20.77 -17.24 34.33
N VAL A 492 -20.07 -18.36 34.54
CA VAL A 492 -19.88 -19.39 33.48
C VAL A 492 -21.23 -20.01 33.10
N THR A 493 -22.09 -20.33 34.06
CA THR A 493 -23.41 -20.90 33.78
C THR A 493 -24.30 -19.96 33.01
N ARG A 494 -24.25 -18.66 33.34
CA ARG A 494 -25.02 -17.62 32.65
C ARG A 494 -24.55 -17.42 31.20
N VAL A 495 -23.24 -17.35 30.96
CA VAL A 495 -22.69 -17.24 29.60
C VAL A 495 -23.04 -18.50 28.80
N ALA A 496 -22.99 -19.69 29.42
CA ALA A 496 -23.37 -20.95 28.79
C ALA A 496 -24.85 -21.01 28.39
N GLN A 497 -25.76 -20.39 29.19
CA GLN A 497 -27.20 -20.37 28.94
C GLN A 497 -27.62 -19.30 27.92
N GLY A 498 -26.84 -18.21 27.73
CA GLY A 498 -27.14 -17.14 26.80
C GLY A 498 -26.08 -16.95 25.67
N PRO A 499 -25.70 -18.03 24.94
CA PRO A 499 -24.57 -17.97 24.00
C PRO A 499 -24.78 -17.02 22.80
N SER A 500 -26.01 -16.79 22.38
CA SER A 500 -26.36 -15.88 21.28
C SER A 500 -26.19 -14.42 21.62
N LEU A 501 -26.53 -14.01 22.84
CA LEU A 501 -26.30 -12.63 23.32
C LEU A 501 -24.79 -12.35 23.50
N ALA A 502 -24.07 -13.33 24.05
CA ALA A 502 -22.60 -13.25 24.18
C ALA A 502 -21.94 -13.15 22.81
N ALA A 503 -22.39 -13.90 21.79
CA ALA A 503 -21.85 -13.94 20.46
C ALA A 503 -21.90 -12.59 19.72
N ILE A 504 -22.97 -11.83 19.86
CA ILE A 504 -23.07 -10.50 19.24
C ILE A 504 -22.00 -9.54 19.81
N GLY A 505 -21.76 -9.62 21.13
CA GLY A 505 -20.68 -8.86 21.78
C GLY A 505 -19.28 -9.32 21.34
N MET A 506 -19.10 -10.63 21.23
CA MET A 506 -17.81 -11.21 20.77
C MET A 506 -17.49 -10.85 19.33
N ALA A 507 -18.48 -10.77 18.46
CA ALA A 507 -18.30 -10.53 17.04
C ALA A 507 -17.55 -9.20 16.74
N GLY A 508 -17.90 -8.12 17.46
CA GLY A 508 -17.19 -6.84 17.35
C GLY A 508 -15.73 -6.92 17.77
N ILE A 509 -15.45 -7.65 18.85
CA ILE A 509 -14.08 -7.86 19.35
C ILE A 509 -13.28 -8.72 18.35
N VAL A 510 -13.85 -9.82 17.86
CA VAL A 510 -13.19 -10.70 16.87
C VAL A 510 -12.82 -9.92 15.61
N ALA A 511 -13.75 -9.12 15.09
CA ALA A 511 -13.52 -8.34 13.88
C ALA A 511 -12.41 -7.29 14.09
N SER A 512 -12.53 -6.42 15.10
CA SER A 512 -11.59 -5.33 15.32
C SER A 512 -10.21 -5.83 15.78
N PHE A 513 -10.17 -6.78 16.73
CA PHE A 513 -8.91 -7.32 17.22
C PHE A 513 -8.23 -8.21 16.18
N GLY A 514 -8.99 -9.05 15.47
CA GLY A 514 -8.44 -9.89 14.40
C GLY A 514 -7.78 -9.07 13.31
N LEU A 515 -8.41 -7.96 12.92
CA LEU A 515 -7.85 -7.04 11.96
C LEU A 515 -6.59 -6.36 12.44
N MET A 516 -6.61 -5.84 13.66
CA MET A 516 -5.46 -5.20 14.29
C MET A 516 -4.26 -6.16 14.33
N ILE A 517 -4.48 -7.42 14.73
CA ILE A 517 -3.43 -8.44 14.73
C ILE A 517 -2.91 -8.75 13.32
N ALA A 518 -3.81 -8.81 12.33
CA ALA A 518 -3.42 -9.05 10.94
C ALA A 518 -2.49 -7.96 10.42
N MET A 519 -2.84 -6.69 10.65
CA MET A 519 -2.05 -5.54 10.21
C MET A 519 -0.74 -5.42 10.96
N ALA A 520 -0.76 -5.51 12.30
CA ALA A 520 0.44 -5.47 13.13
C ALA A 520 1.45 -6.57 12.74
N THR A 521 0.96 -7.78 12.48
CA THR A 521 1.79 -8.92 12.06
C THR A 521 2.35 -8.70 10.65
N MET A 522 1.56 -8.19 9.71
CA MET A 522 2.01 -7.91 8.35
C MET A 522 3.11 -6.82 8.35
N VAL A 523 2.89 -5.72 9.05
CA VAL A 523 3.87 -4.62 9.12
C VAL A 523 5.15 -5.06 9.82
N ALA A 524 5.04 -5.81 10.93
CA ALA A 524 6.19 -6.37 11.64
C ALA A 524 6.98 -7.35 10.75
N SER A 525 6.29 -8.24 10.04
CA SER A 525 6.90 -9.19 9.10
C SER A 525 7.69 -8.47 8.02
N PHE A 526 7.12 -7.44 7.42
CA PHE A 526 7.80 -6.67 6.38
C PHE A 526 9.02 -5.90 6.94
N ARG A 527 8.84 -5.20 8.06
CA ARG A 527 9.91 -4.42 8.69
C ARG A 527 11.10 -5.27 9.10
N ILE A 528 10.85 -6.43 9.71
CA ILE A 528 11.90 -7.35 10.13
C ILE A 528 12.59 -7.96 8.89
N SER A 529 11.80 -8.45 7.91
CA SER A 529 12.37 -9.00 6.66
C SER A 529 13.21 -7.98 5.89
N LEU A 530 12.79 -6.70 5.87
CA LEU A 530 13.57 -5.61 5.26
C LEU A 530 14.87 -5.35 6.01
N ASP A 531 14.83 -5.32 7.36
CA ASP A 531 16.00 -5.07 8.20
C ASP A 531 17.04 -6.20 8.09
N GLU A 532 16.59 -7.45 8.09
CA GLU A 532 17.45 -8.63 7.88
C GLU A 532 18.06 -8.65 6.48
N TRP A 533 17.23 -8.32 5.45
CA TRP A 533 17.71 -8.21 4.07
C TRP A 533 18.76 -7.11 3.90
N LEU A 534 18.52 -5.92 4.48
CA LEU A 534 19.51 -4.83 4.47
C LEU A 534 20.82 -5.26 5.13
N GLY A 535 20.75 -6.00 6.23
CA GLY A 535 21.94 -6.56 6.90
C GLY A 535 22.72 -7.55 6.02
N ALA A 536 22.01 -8.36 5.20
CA ALA A 536 22.63 -9.32 4.30
C ALA A 536 23.20 -8.69 3.03
N VAL A 537 22.52 -7.65 2.48
CA VAL A 537 22.90 -7.02 1.19
C VAL A 537 23.92 -5.89 1.38
N LEU A 538 23.99 -5.29 2.59
CA LEU A 538 24.92 -4.22 2.94
C LEU A 538 25.97 -4.68 3.97
N PRO A 539 26.85 -5.66 3.65
CA PRO A 539 27.83 -6.18 4.59
C PRO A 539 29.09 -5.32 4.76
N ALA A 540 29.34 -4.33 3.88
CA ALA A 540 30.48 -3.42 3.94
C ALA A 540 30.18 -2.21 4.83
N ASP A 541 31.24 -1.50 5.27
CA ASP A 541 31.12 -0.33 6.15
C ASP A 541 30.68 0.91 5.36
N VAL A 542 31.14 1.04 4.11
CA VAL A 542 30.94 2.23 3.27
C VAL A 542 30.55 1.80 1.85
N TYR A 543 29.62 2.54 1.26
CA TYR A 543 29.20 2.38 -0.13
C TYR A 543 29.41 3.66 -0.91
N VAL A 544 29.99 3.52 -2.11
CA VAL A 544 30.19 4.65 -3.03
C VAL A 544 29.56 4.28 -4.37
N ARG A 545 28.76 5.18 -4.92
CA ARG A 545 28.19 5.06 -6.26
C ARG A 545 28.76 6.14 -7.15
N ALA A 546 29.16 5.82 -8.37
CA ALA A 546 29.83 6.72 -9.32
C ALA A 546 29.01 7.96 -9.71
N GLY A 547 27.70 7.91 -9.54
CA GLY A 547 26.80 9.03 -9.78
C GLY A 547 25.51 8.86 -9.05
N GLY A 548 24.61 9.86 -9.07
CA GLY A 548 23.31 9.81 -8.43
C GLY A 548 22.49 8.57 -8.82
N ALA A 549 21.49 8.23 -8.02
CA ALA A 549 20.67 7.02 -8.14
C ALA A 549 20.03 6.78 -9.52
N MET A 550 20.01 7.79 -10.38
CA MET A 550 19.41 7.82 -11.72
C MET A 550 20.43 7.84 -12.84
N THR A 551 21.73 7.97 -12.54
CA THR A 551 22.80 8.05 -13.54
C THR A 551 23.41 6.66 -13.80
N ASN A 552 23.85 6.43 -15.04
CA ASN A 552 24.65 5.25 -15.37
C ASN A 552 26.15 5.58 -15.36
N ALA A 553 26.56 6.54 -14.53
CA ALA A 553 27.94 6.93 -14.39
C ALA A 553 28.78 5.74 -13.91
N THR A 554 30.02 5.68 -14.35
CA THR A 554 30.99 4.67 -13.96
C THR A 554 32.21 5.35 -13.36
N PHE A 555 32.91 4.64 -12.50
CA PHE A 555 34.21 5.07 -12.00
C PHE A 555 35.24 5.04 -13.11
N ALA A 556 36.16 6.01 -13.14
CA ALA A 556 37.32 5.97 -13.97
C ALA A 556 38.28 4.83 -13.52
N ALA A 557 39.13 4.32 -14.42
CA ALA A 557 40.10 3.28 -14.08
C ALA A 557 41.04 3.70 -12.94
N GLY A 558 41.38 4.98 -12.87
CA GLY A 558 42.17 5.58 -11.78
C GLY A 558 41.45 5.55 -10.42
N ASP A 559 40.11 5.77 -10.40
CA ASP A 559 39.32 5.73 -9.18
C ASP A 559 39.29 4.33 -8.56
N VAL A 560 39.16 3.28 -9.38
CA VAL A 560 39.22 1.88 -8.91
C VAL A 560 40.54 1.56 -8.21
N ALA A 561 41.65 2.05 -8.76
CA ALA A 561 42.97 1.90 -8.14
C ALA A 561 43.12 2.71 -6.85
N THR A 562 42.52 3.91 -6.81
CA THR A 562 42.48 4.78 -5.63
C THR A 562 41.73 4.11 -4.47
N PHE A 563 40.52 3.56 -4.71
CA PHE A 563 39.76 2.85 -3.68
C PHE A 563 40.57 1.72 -3.01
N ARG A 564 41.26 0.92 -3.82
CA ARG A 564 42.05 -0.24 -3.31
C ARG A 564 43.26 0.16 -2.46
N ARG A 565 43.82 1.36 -2.69
CA ARG A 565 45.03 1.85 -2.03
C ARG A 565 44.80 2.93 -1.00
N PHE A 566 43.52 3.31 -0.82
CA PHE A 566 43.19 4.43 0.07
C PHE A 566 43.46 4.06 1.54
N PRO A 567 44.15 4.93 2.31
CA PRO A 567 44.45 4.66 3.73
C PRO A 567 43.16 4.44 4.53
N GLY A 568 43.13 3.37 5.33
CA GLY A 568 41.97 2.97 6.14
C GLY A 568 40.97 2.06 5.41
N VAL A 569 41.19 1.72 4.14
CA VAL A 569 40.40 0.72 3.41
C VAL A 569 41.16 -0.64 3.43
N ALA A 570 40.55 -1.63 4.08
CA ALA A 570 41.07 -2.99 4.16
C ALA A 570 40.74 -3.81 2.88
N ARG A 571 39.55 -3.64 2.33
CA ARG A 571 39.02 -4.37 1.17
C ARG A 571 38.07 -3.51 0.36
N ALA A 572 38.17 -3.57 -0.95
CA ALA A 572 37.23 -2.92 -1.87
C ALA A 572 36.68 -3.92 -2.88
N GLU A 573 35.36 -4.00 -3.00
CA GLU A 573 34.64 -4.77 -4.01
C GLU A 573 33.82 -3.86 -4.90
N PHE A 574 33.68 -4.24 -6.16
CA PHE A 574 33.06 -3.41 -7.17
C PHE A 574 31.91 -4.16 -7.84
N THR A 575 30.83 -3.45 -8.13
CA THR A 575 29.67 -3.95 -8.85
C THR A 575 29.47 -3.16 -10.14
N ARG A 576 29.16 -3.83 -11.22
CA ARG A 576 28.65 -3.25 -12.44
C ARG A 576 27.17 -3.53 -12.55
N ALA A 577 26.33 -2.51 -12.48
CA ALA A 577 24.89 -2.62 -12.67
C ALA A 577 24.51 -2.14 -14.08
N VAL A 578 23.84 -2.98 -14.85
CA VAL A 578 23.41 -2.69 -16.24
C VAL A 578 21.93 -3.02 -16.35
N ARG A 579 21.14 -2.19 -17.04
CA ARG A 579 19.75 -2.52 -17.39
C ARG A 579 19.74 -3.28 -18.70
N VAL A 580 18.95 -4.34 -18.75
CA VAL A 580 18.70 -5.13 -19.95
C VAL A 580 17.18 -5.38 -20.12
N SER A 581 16.70 -5.35 -21.34
CA SER A 581 15.34 -5.77 -21.68
C SER A 581 15.36 -7.23 -22.04
N LEU A 582 14.64 -8.07 -21.32
CA LEU A 582 14.52 -9.51 -21.60
C LEU A 582 13.35 -9.81 -22.54
N ALA A 583 12.29 -8.99 -22.49
CA ALA A 583 11.14 -9.10 -23.37
C ALA A 583 10.57 -7.68 -23.62
N PRO A 584 10.09 -7.39 -24.86
CA PRO A 584 9.61 -6.04 -25.21
C PRO A 584 8.38 -5.58 -24.44
N ASP A 585 7.56 -6.54 -23.99
CA ASP A 585 6.29 -6.34 -23.26
C ASP A 585 6.46 -6.35 -21.75
N GLN A 586 7.69 -6.56 -21.26
CA GLN A 586 8.03 -6.62 -19.84
C GLN A 586 9.01 -5.52 -19.46
N PRO A 587 9.01 -5.07 -18.19
CA PRO A 587 9.96 -4.06 -17.71
C PRO A 587 11.41 -4.53 -17.77
N ASP A 588 12.35 -3.56 -17.91
CA ASP A 588 13.79 -3.83 -17.85
C ASP A 588 14.22 -4.48 -16.53
N VAL A 589 15.17 -5.42 -16.64
CA VAL A 589 15.78 -6.13 -15.53
C VAL A 589 17.20 -5.61 -15.30
N TYR A 590 17.66 -5.57 -14.06
CA TYR A 590 19.05 -5.23 -13.73
C TYR A 590 19.93 -6.47 -13.78
N VAL A 591 21.01 -6.42 -14.54
CA VAL A 591 22.14 -7.36 -14.43
C VAL A 591 23.18 -6.74 -13.51
N LEU A 592 23.53 -7.48 -12.45
CA LEU A 592 24.48 -7.07 -11.41
C LEU A 592 25.71 -7.97 -11.52
N ALA A 593 26.76 -7.49 -12.18
CA ALA A 593 28.04 -8.17 -12.22
C ALA A 593 28.84 -7.80 -10.96
N ARG A 594 29.06 -8.79 -10.08
CA ARG A 594 29.76 -8.63 -8.79
C ARG A 594 30.61 -9.84 -8.46
N PRO A 595 31.62 -9.70 -7.59
CA PRO A 595 32.46 -10.81 -7.19
C PRO A 595 31.66 -11.77 -6.28
N VAL A 596 31.01 -12.76 -6.88
CA VAL A 596 30.29 -13.83 -6.19
C VAL A 596 30.92 -15.16 -6.51
N GLU A 597 31.33 -15.91 -5.49
CA GLU A 597 31.80 -17.29 -5.67
C GLU A 597 30.63 -18.25 -5.61
N ALA A 598 30.51 -19.15 -6.60
CA ALA A 598 29.39 -20.11 -6.67
C ALA A 598 29.30 -21.00 -5.40
N SER A 599 30.42 -21.31 -4.76
CA SER A 599 30.52 -22.08 -3.52
C SER A 599 30.01 -21.31 -2.29
N ARG A 600 30.06 -19.96 -2.32
CA ARG A 600 29.71 -19.07 -1.21
C ARG A 600 28.45 -18.26 -1.47
N ALA A 601 27.80 -18.45 -2.62
CA ALA A 601 26.63 -17.68 -3.03
C ALA A 601 25.49 -17.71 -1.97
N ALA A 602 25.32 -18.79 -1.25
CA ALA A 602 24.33 -18.91 -0.17
C ALA A 602 24.62 -18.00 1.05
N VAL A 603 25.87 -17.57 1.23
CA VAL A 603 26.29 -16.65 2.30
C VAL A 603 26.28 -15.20 1.80
N GLU A 604 26.62 -14.99 0.52
CA GLU A 604 26.79 -13.68 -0.10
C GLU A 604 25.48 -13.10 -0.66
N LEU A 605 24.48 -13.97 -0.89
CA LEU A 605 23.13 -13.59 -1.38
C LEU A 605 22.05 -14.18 -0.48
N PRO A 606 20.99 -13.44 -0.17
CA PRO A 606 19.82 -13.96 0.57
C PRO A 606 19.00 -14.91 -0.34
N LEU A 607 19.45 -16.17 -0.48
CA LEU A 607 18.82 -17.16 -1.34
C LEU A 607 17.45 -17.60 -0.79
N VAL A 608 16.51 -17.84 -1.71
CA VAL A 608 15.18 -18.40 -1.44
C VAL A 608 15.15 -19.85 -1.91
N GLY A 609 15.29 -20.78 -0.99
CA GLY A 609 15.32 -22.21 -1.29
C GLY A 609 16.72 -22.75 -1.70
N PRO A 610 16.79 -24.03 -2.07
CA PRO A 610 18.05 -24.68 -2.44
C PRO A 610 18.56 -24.18 -3.79
N GLY A 611 19.87 -23.94 -3.89
CA GLY A 611 20.56 -23.66 -5.15
C GLY A 611 20.91 -24.94 -5.92
N ALA A 612 21.31 -24.78 -7.20
CA ALA A 612 21.82 -25.83 -8.05
C ALA A 612 23.26 -25.50 -8.50
N THR A 613 24.08 -26.50 -8.67
CA THR A 613 25.45 -26.34 -9.16
C THR A 613 25.46 -26.41 -10.69
N ALA A 614 26.09 -25.43 -11.33
CA ALA A 614 26.23 -25.42 -12.79
C ALA A 614 27.03 -26.67 -13.27
N PRO A 615 26.61 -27.32 -14.36
CA PRO A 615 27.31 -28.45 -14.91
C PRO A 615 28.72 -28.05 -15.42
N PRO A 616 29.73 -28.89 -15.26
CA PRO A 616 31.08 -28.60 -15.77
C PRO A 616 31.06 -28.39 -17.29
N GLY A 617 31.62 -27.25 -17.76
CA GLY A 617 31.63 -26.90 -19.20
C GLY A 617 30.30 -26.36 -19.74
N GLY A 618 29.28 -26.19 -18.90
CA GLY A 618 28.01 -25.58 -19.26
C GLY A 618 28.01 -24.05 -19.22
N PRO A 619 26.83 -23.41 -19.42
CA PRO A 619 26.68 -21.97 -19.32
C PRO A 619 27.09 -21.43 -17.95
N PRO A 620 27.64 -20.21 -17.85
CA PRO A 620 28.05 -19.62 -16.58
C PRO A 620 26.87 -19.47 -15.63
N PRO A 621 27.08 -19.59 -14.30
CA PRO A 621 26.01 -19.50 -13.32
C PRO A 621 25.50 -18.07 -13.17
N CYS A 622 24.19 -17.94 -12.95
CA CYS A 622 23.54 -16.70 -12.52
C CYS A 622 22.54 -16.97 -11.39
N TRP A 623 22.23 -15.95 -10.62
CA TRP A 623 21.22 -15.97 -9.58
C TRP A 623 20.14 -14.95 -9.93
N VAL A 624 18.93 -15.45 -10.12
CA VAL A 624 17.78 -14.61 -10.49
C VAL A 624 17.01 -14.15 -9.25
N SER A 625 16.48 -12.94 -9.25
CA SER A 625 15.56 -12.52 -8.18
C SER A 625 14.22 -13.25 -8.28
N GLU A 626 13.45 -13.28 -7.18
CA GLU A 626 12.09 -13.85 -7.16
C GLU A 626 11.19 -13.23 -8.23
N ALA A 627 11.35 -11.93 -8.52
CA ALA A 627 10.59 -11.23 -9.55
C ALA A 627 10.92 -11.75 -10.95
N VAL A 628 12.21 -11.96 -11.27
CA VAL A 628 12.63 -12.56 -12.56
C VAL A 628 12.12 -13.99 -12.68
N ALA A 629 12.23 -14.78 -11.59
CA ALA A 629 11.73 -16.15 -11.59
C ALA A 629 10.23 -16.22 -11.91
N ARG A 630 9.41 -15.28 -11.43
CA ARG A 630 7.96 -15.24 -11.68
C ARG A 630 7.58 -14.64 -13.01
N LEU A 631 8.15 -13.49 -13.37
CA LEU A 631 7.75 -12.75 -14.58
C LEU A 631 8.25 -13.43 -15.86
N TYR A 632 9.44 -14.03 -15.81
CA TYR A 632 10.08 -14.65 -16.96
C TYR A 632 10.12 -16.18 -16.89
N GLY A 633 9.53 -16.78 -15.86
CA GLY A 633 9.45 -18.23 -15.69
C GLY A 633 10.80 -18.92 -15.45
N ALA A 634 11.84 -18.18 -15.00
CA ALA A 634 13.16 -18.72 -14.73
C ALA A 634 13.11 -19.68 -13.53
N ARG A 635 13.67 -20.89 -13.67
CA ARG A 635 13.67 -21.94 -12.64
C ARG A 635 15.08 -22.37 -12.32
N VAL A 636 15.33 -22.68 -11.05
CA VAL A 636 16.61 -23.25 -10.61
C VAL A 636 16.91 -24.53 -11.40
N GLY A 637 18.12 -24.64 -11.95
CA GLY A 637 18.53 -25.75 -12.81
C GLY A 637 18.21 -25.57 -14.29
N GLY A 638 17.46 -24.52 -14.67
CA GLY A 638 17.18 -24.13 -16.06
C GLY A 638 18.21 -23.14 -16.62
N THR A 639 17.96 -22.66 -17.85
CA THR A 639 18.77 -21.62 -18.50
C THR A 639 17.96 -20.33 -18.66
N LEU A 640 18.68 -19.20 -18.62
CA LEU A 640 18.15 -17.85 -18.89
C LEU A 640 19.04 -17.18 -19.94
N VAL A 641 18.42 -16.58 -20.95
CA VAL A 641 19.13 -15.83 -21.98
C VAL A 641 19.21 -14.37 -21.61
N LEU A 642 20.42 -13.81 -21.53
CA LEU A 642 20.67 -12.40 -21.23
C LEU A 642 21.27 -11.71 -22.47
N PRO A 643 20.74 -10.56 -22.93
CA PRO A 643 21.34 -9.76 -23.99
C PRO A 643 22.50 -8.94 -23.42
N LEU A 644 23.72 -9.47 -23.51
CA LEU A 644 24.92 -8.84 -23.01
C LEU A 644 25.93 -8.65 -24.13
N GLY A 645 26.57 -7.47 -24.21
CA GLY A 645 27.56 -7.14 -25.23
C GLY A 645 27.02 -7.13 -26.66
N GLY A 646 25.71 -6.93 -26.85
CA GLY A 646 25.04 -6.99 -28.17
C GLY A 646 24.67 -8.39 -28.65
N GLU A 647 24.96 -9.44 -27.88
CA GLU A 647 24.64 -10.83 -28.19
C GLU A 647 23.76 -11.49 -27.12
N ALA A 648 22.94 -12.45 -27.55
CA ALA A 648 22.15 -13.27 -26.65
C ALA A 648 23.05 -14.36 -26.03
N ARG A 649 23.24 -14.33 -24.71
CA ARG A 649 24.10 -15.25 -23.96
C ARG A 649 23.30 -16.10 -22.99
N GLU A 650 23.52 -17.39 -22.99
CA GLU A 650 22.88 -18.33 -22.06
C GLU A 650 23.60 -18.37 -20.72
N PHE A 651 22.81 -18.35 -19.63
CA PHE A 651 23.26 -18.51 -18.28
C PHE A 651 22.51 -19.64 -17.59
N PHE A 652 23.19 -20.39 -16.71
CA PHE A 652 22.58 -21.41 -15.87
C PHE A 652 22.01 -20.77 -14.59
N VAL A 653 20.73 -20.98 -14.30
CA VAL A 653 20.09 -20.46 -13.10
C VAL A 653 20.49 -21.30 -11.88
N ALA A 654 21.48 -20.84 -11.14
CA ALA A 654 22.05 -21.52 -9.98
C ALA A 654 21.22 -21.30 -8.70
N GLY A 655 20.38 -20.27 -8.62
CA GLY A 655 19.54 -20.02 -7.47
C GLY A 655 18.59 -18.86 -7.66
N VAL A 656 17.61 -18.76 -6.76
CA VAL A 656 16.71 -17.61 -6.64
C VAL A 656 17.09 -16.83 -5.38
N TRP A 657 17.24 -15.51 -5.50
CA TRP A 657 17.57 -14.65 -4.38
C TRP A 657 16.52 -13.57 -4.14
N ARG A 658 16.46 -13.08 -2.92
CA ARG A 658 15.48 -12.05 -2.48
C ARG A 658 16.05 -10.67 -2.78
N ASP A 659 15.33 -9.86 -3.56
CA ASP A 659 15.69 -8.49 -3.90
C ASP A 659 14.53 -7.52 -3.65
N TYR A 660 14.56 -6.80 -2.53
CA TYR A 660 13.53 -5.81 -2.19
C TYR A 660 13.78 -4.44 -2.83
N ALA A 661 14.99 -4.20 -3.37
CA ALA A 661 15.33 -2.93 -4.00
C ALA A 661 14.82 -2.80 -5.45
N ARG A 662 14.68 -3.94 -6.17
CA ARG A 662 14.36 -3.97 -7.60
C ARG A 662 13.12 -4.81 -7.88
N GLN A 663 11.97 -4.15 -7.92
CA GLN A 663 10.67 -4.83 -8.03
C GLN A 663 10.50 -5.65 -9.32
N TRP A 664 11.07 -5.17 -10.45
CA TRP A 664 11.00 -5.88 -11.73
C TRP A 664 12.07 -6.95 -11.86
N GLY A 665 12.95 -6.98 -10.89
CA GLY A 665 13.93 -8.01 -10.69
C GLY A 665 15.33 -7.65 -11.12
N SER A 666 16.21 -8.56 -10.75
CA SER A 666 17.64 -8.49 -11.04
C SER A 666 18.20 -9.87 -11.26
N VAL A 667 19.28 -9.93 -11.99
CA VAL A 667 20.08 -11.12 -12.22
C VAL A 667 21.51 -10.83 -11.76
N VAL A 668 22.00 -11.59 -10.81
CA VAL A 668 23.39 -11.53 -10.37
C VAL A 668 24.21 -12.47 -11.23
N VAL A 669 25.31 -11.96 -11.80
CA VAL A 669 26.28 -12.73 -12.57
C VAL A 669 27.67 -12.53 -11.96
N ARG A 670 28.58 -13.48 -12.15
CA ARG A 670 29.97 -13.32 -11.69
C ARG A 670 30.65 -12.23 -12.52
N ASP A 671 31.36 -11.35 -11.84
CA ASP A 671 32.08 -10.25 -12.47
C ASP A 671 33.09 -10.73 -13.55
N ALA A 672 33.78 -11.84 -13.27
CA ALA A 672 34.71 -12.44 -14.23
C ALA A 672 34.04 -12.92 -15.51
N ASP A 673 32.87 -13.57 -15.40
CA ASP A 673 32.10 -14.02 -16.57
C ASP A 673 31.54 -12.85 -17.38
N TYR A 674 31.03 -11.80 -16.68
CA TYR A 674 30.56 -10.59 -17.34
C TYR A 674 31.66 -9.89 -18.14
N MET A 675 32.85 -9.70 -17.55
CA MET A 675 34.00 -9.09 -18.22
C MET A 675 34.47 -9.91 -19.41
N ALA A 676 34.56 -11.24 -19.26
CA ALA A 676 34.96 -12.13 -20.35
C ALA A 676 33.98 -12.11 -21.54
N LEU A 677 32.69 -11.96 -21.27
CA LEU A 677 31.62 -11.96 -22.30
C LEU A 677 31.44 -10.60 -22.99
N THR A 678 31.68 -9.49 -22.28
CA THR A 678 31.35 -8.14 -22.74
C THR A 678 32.54 -7.25 -23.01
N GLY A 679 33.69 -7.54 -22.42
CA GLY A 679 34.86 -6.65 -22.41
C GLY A 679 34.64 -5.36 -21.58
N ASP A 680 33.53 -5.20 -20.86
CA ASP A 680 33.22 -4.02 -20.05
C ASP A 680 33.83 -4.10 -18.67
N GLU A 681 34.94 -3.37 -18.46
CA GLU A 681 35.64 -3.24 -17.17
C GLU A 681 35.11 -2.12 -16.29
N SER A 682 34.14 -1.34 -16.77
CA SER A 682 33.62 -0.22 -16.01
C SER A 682 32.86 -0.67 -14.75
N ARG A 683 32.86 0.16 -13.69
CA ARG A 683 32.24 -0.10 -12.40
C ARG A 683 31.31 1.03 -12.02
N THR A 684 30.15 0.68 -11.44
CA THR A 684 29.12 1.65 -11.05
C THR A 684 29.06 1.87 -9.56
N GLU A 685 29.40 0.86 -8.77
CA GLU A 685 29.31 0.88 -7.31
C GLU A 685 30.56 0.25 -6.70
N ALA A 686 30.99 0.78 -5.54
CA ALA A 686 32.06 0.23 -4.72
C ALA A 686 31.56 0.00 -3.30
N ALA A 687 31.87 -1.17 -2.75
CA ALA A 687 31.65 -1.55 -1.37
C ALA A 687 33.00 -1.65 -0.66
N LEU A 688 33.18 -0.92 0.45
CA LEU A 688 34.44 -0.79 1.14
C LEU A 688 34.33 -1.31 2.57
N TRP A 689 35.22 -2.23 2.93
CA TRP A 689 35.44 -2.65 4.31
C TRP A 689 36.63 -1.86 4.85
N LEU A 690 36.48 -1.28 6.04
CA LEU A 690 37.48 -0.43 6.65
C LEU A 690 38.42 -1.23 7.55
N GLU A 691 39.62 -0.68 7.77
CA GLU A 691 40.56 -1.22 8.77
C GLU A 691 40.03 -1.03 10.19
N PRO A 692 40.33 -1.94 11.13
CA PRO A 692 39.90 -1.81 12.52
C PRO A 692 40.35 -0.47 13.13
N GLY A 693 39.37 0.36 13.55
CA GLY A 693 39.62 1.68 14.11
C GLY A 693 39.57 2.85 13.13
N ALA A 694 39.43 2.61 11.83
CA ALA A 694 39.18 3.66 10.84
C ALA A 694 37.75 4.22 11.01
N GLN A 695 37.60 5.55 11.00
CA GLN A 695 36.30 6.19 11.08
C GLN A 695 35.68 6.36 9.68
N PRO A 696 34.46 5.86 9.43
CA PRO A 696 33.80 5.96 8.13
C PRO A 696 33.72 7.39 7.59
N SER A 697 33.40 8.36 8.46
CA SER A 697 33.28 9.77 8.08
C SER A 697 34.61 10.38 7.59
N ALA A 698 35.73 10.00 8.19
CA ALA A 698 37.07 10.49 7.79
C ALA A 698 37.47 9.89 6.44
N VAL A 699 37.25 8.58 6.25
CA VAL A 699 37.53 7.90 4.98
C VAL A 699 36.66 8.48 3.85
N LEU A 700 35.34 8.71 4.10
CA LEU A 700 34.44 9.33 3.13
C LEU A 700 34.86 10.74 2.72
N ALA A 701 35.28 11.58 3.69
CA ALA A 701 35.75 12.93 3.41
C ALA A 701 37.04 12.93 2.56
N GLY A 702 37.98 12.01 2.86
CA GLY A 702 39.19 11.86 2.09
C GLY A 702 38.94 11.32 0.67
N LEU A 703 38.08 10.33 0.51
CA LEU A 703 37.72 9.78 -0.80
C LEU A 703 37.02 10.82 -1.71
N ARG A 704 36.19 11.71 -1.17
CA ARG A 704 35.53 12.78 -1.95
C ARG A 704 36.53 13.71 -2.63
N THR A 705 37.68 13.91 -2.03
CA THR A 705 38.75 14.79 -2.60
C THR A 705 39.74 14.02 -3.46
N ALA A 706 39.90 12.71 -3.22
CA ALA A 706 40.89 11.88 -3.91
C ALA A 706 40.38 11.30 -5.24
N LEU A 707 39.07 11.13 -5.40
CA LEU A 707 38.47 10.52 -6.58
C LEU A 707 38.19 11.54 -7.67
N ALA A 708 38.45 11.23 -8.93
CA ALA A 708 38.08 12.04 -10.07
C ALA A 708 36.55 12.19 -10.19
N ALA A 709 35.80 11.13 -9.85
CA ALA A 709 34.34 11.15 -9.78
C ALA A 709 33.79 11.74 -8.46
N GLY A 710 34.68 12.17 -7.54
CA GLY A 710 34.30 12.60 -6.17
C GLY A 710 33.18 13.63 -6.09
N PRO A 711 33.16 14.69 -6.91
CA PRO A 711 32.11 15.70 -6.87
C PRO A 711 30.72 15.20 -7.26
N THR A 712 30.64 14.12 -8.05
CA THR A 712 29.39 13.56 -8.58
C THR A 712 29.01 12.21 -7.96
N ALA A 713 29.95 11.61 -7.19
CA ALA A 713 29.73 10.34 -6.53
C ALA A 713 28.86 10.49 -5.27
N GLU A 714 27.96 9.54 -5.05
CA GLU A 714 27.21 9.40 -3.80
C GLU A 714 27.99 8.54 -2.81
N PHE A 715 28.23 9.09 -1.63
CA PHE A 715 28.94 8.43 -0.55
C PHE A 715 27.98 8.18 0.59
N SER A 716 27.92 6.96 1.10
CA SER A 716 27.02 6.59 2.19
C SER A 716 27.67 5.59 3.14
N ASP A 717 27.48 5.80 4.41
CA ASP A 717 27.74 4.83 5.45
C ASP A 717 26.65 3.75 5.46
N ALA A 718 27.00 2.48 5.71
CA ALA A 718 26.04 1.38 5.72
C ALA A 718 24.95 1.57 6.79
N GLY A 719 25.31 2.06 7.97
CA GLY A 719 24.37 2.37 9.05
C GLY A 719 23.40 3.49 8.66
N GLU A 720 23.89 4.54 7.97
CA GLU A 720 23.08 5.65 7.48
C GLU A 720 22.10 5.18 6.40
N LEU A 721 22.54 4.37 5.44
CA LEU A 721 21.70 3.76 4.40
C LEU A 721 20.58 2.90 5.01
N ARG A 722 20.93 2.04 5.98
CA ARG A 722 19.98 1.20 6.69
C ARG A 722 18.98 2.06 7.48
N ALA A 723 19.47 3.03 8.24
CA ALA A 723 18.60 3.93 9.00
C ALA A 723 17.69 4.77 8.09
N LEU A 724 18.20 5.25 6.95
CA LEU A 724 17.40 5.98 5.96
C LEU A 724 16.31 5.09 5.36
N SER A 725 16.66 3.87 4.95
CA SER A 725 15.70 2.91 4.39
C SER A 725 14.59 2.55 5.38
N LEU A 726 14.94 2.31 6.64
CA LEU A 726 13.97 2.03 7.70
C LEU A 726 13.13 3.27 8.06
N ARG A 727 13.69 4.48 8.05
CA ARG A 727 12.91 5.72 8.24
C ARG A 727 11.90 5.93 7.12
N ILE A 728 12.29 5.71 5.85
CA ILE A 728 11.37 5.78 4.70
C ILE A 728 10.25 4.76 4.86
N PHE A 729 10.60 3.54 5.27
CA PHE A 729 9.63 2.49 5.56
C PHE A 729 8.66 2.93 6.67
N ASP A 730 9.16 3.27 7.85
CA ASP A 730 8.35 3.66 9.02
C ASP A 730 7.44 4.86 8.68
N ARG A 731 7.93 5.82 7.89
CA ARG A 731 7.14 6.95 7.41
C ARG A 731 6.01 6.52 6.48
N SER A 732 6.28 5.62 5.55
CA SER A 732 5.26 5.07 4.64
C SER A 732 4.16 4.31 5.39
N PHE A 733 4.48 3.68 6.52
CA PHE A 733 3.53 2.97 7.37
C PHE A 733 2.89 3.82 8.49
N THR A 734 3.29 5.09 8.64
CA THR A 734 2.71 5.99 9.66
C THR A 734 1.19 6.12 9.51
N VAL A 735 0.70 6.23 8.27
CA VAL A 735 -0.75 6.23 7.98
C VAL A 735 -1.43 4.96 8.49
N THR A 736 -0.78 3.80 8.29
CA THR A 736 -1.28 2.50 8.76
C THR A 736 -1.38 2.47 10.29
N TYR A 737 -0.37 2.94 11.01
CA TYR A 737 -0.37 3.00 12.49
C TYR A 737 -1.46 3.94 13.03
N VAL A 738 -1.68 5.10 12.40
CA VAL A 738 -2.75 6.03 12.80
C VAL A 738 -4.13 5.39 12.60
N LEU A 739 -4.32 4.71 11.48
CA LEU A 739 -5.58 4.02 11.18
C LEU A 739 -5.82 2.83 12.12
N GLU A 740 -4.78 2.11 12.49
CA GLU A 740 -4.82 1.04 13.49
C GLU A 740 -5.23 1.60 14.86
N ALA A 741 -4.66 2.72 15.29
CA ALA A 741 -5.03 3.39 16.53
C ALA A 741 -6.52 3.81 16.53
N ILE A 742 -7.02 4.34 15.42
CA ILE A 742 -8.44 4.69 15.26
C ILE A 742 -9.32 3.44 15.32
N ALA A 743 -8.93 2.36 14.65
CA ALA A 743 -9.66 1.09 14.69
C ALA A 743 -9.73 0.50 16.12
N ILE A 744 -8.66 0.64 16.91
CA ILE A 744 -8.64 0.29 18.34
C ILE A 744 -9.69 1.07 19.11
N VAL A 745 -9.70 2.39 18.96
CA VAL A 745 -10.65 3.27 19.66
C VAL A 745 -12.10 2.90 19.29
N ILE A 746 -12.37 2.69 18.01
CA ILE A 746 -13.70 2.29 17.52
C ILE A 746 -14.08 0.91 18.09
N GLY A 747 -13.17 -0.05 18.09
CA GLY A 747 -13.38 -1.37 18.69
C GLY A 747 -13.72 -1.29 20.18
N LEU A 748 -13.00 -0.47 20.94
CA LEU A 748 -13.25 -0.22 22.37
C LEU A 748 -14.63 0.41 22.62
N VAL A 749 -15.02 1.40 21.81
CA VAL A 749 -16.34 2.03 21.88
C VAL A 749 -17.45 1.01 21.57
N GLY A 750 -17.25 0.18 20.54
CA GLY A 750 -18.19 -0.89 20.18
C GLY A 750 -18.37 -1.92 21.31
N VAL A 751 -17.27 -2.36 21.93
CA VAL A 751 -17.30 -3.24 23.11
C VAL A 751 -18.05 -2.59 24.26
N GLY A 752 -17.76 -1.31 24.53
CA GLY A 752 -18.43 -0.55 25.59
C GLY A 752 -19.93 -0.42 25.39
N ALA A 753 -20.35 -0.09 24.16
CA ALA A 753 -21.77 0.00 23.79
C ALA A 753 -22.49 -1.36 23.95
N THR A 754 -21.83 -2.45 23.55
CA THR A 754 -22.37 -3.81 23.68
C THR A 754 -22.61 -4.19 25.14
N PHE A 755 -21.62 -4.04 26.01
CA PHE A 755 -21.78 -4.36 27.43
C PHE A 755 -22.77 -3.44 28.12
N ALA A 756 -22.84 -2.16 27.74
CA ALA A 756 -23.87 -1.24 28.27
C ALA A 756 -25.28 -1.68 27.87
N ALA A 757 -25.49 -2.09 26.62
CA ALA A 757 -26.78 -2.60 26.15
C ALA A 757 -27.17 -3.91 26.86
N GLN A 758 -26.24 -4.86 27.03
CA GLN A 758 -26.49 -6.10 27.75
C GLN A 758 -26.83 -5.90 29.23
N ALA A 759 -26.10 -5.00 29.92
CA ALA A 759 -26.37 -4.68 31.31
C ALA A 759 -27.76 -4.06 31.50
N LEU A 760 -28.16 -3.16 30.58
CA LEU A 760 -29.48 -2.53 30.62
C LEU A 760 -30.61 -3.54 30.32
N ALA A 761 -30.43 -4.46 29.38
CA ALA A 761 -31.43 -5.49 29.06
C ALA A 761 -31.70 -6.43 30.23
N ARG A 762 -30.71 -6.65 31.11
CA ARG A 762 -30.78 -7.58 32.25
C ARG A 762 -31.03 -6.88 33.60
N THR A 763 -31.51 -5.63 33.61
CA THR A 763 -31.76 -4.85 34.85
C THR A 763 -32.68 -5.58 35.82
N ARG A 764 -33.71 -6.29 35.31
CA ARG A 764 -34.67 -7.07 36.16
C ARG A 764 -33.99 -8.26 36.83
N GLU A 765 -33.18 -9.02 36.12
CA GLU A 765 -32.45 -10.15 36.70
C GLU A 765 -31.53 -9.71 37.85
N PHE A 766 -30.83 -8.58 37.66
CA PHE A 766 -29.98 -8.03 38.74
C PHE A 766 -30.80 -7.51 39.94
N ALA A 767 -32.01 -6.97 39.68
CA ALA A 767 -32.91 -6.59 40.75
C ALA A 767 -33.37 -7.84 41.54
N MET A 768 -33.74 -8.96 40.88
CA MET A 768 -34.07 -10.22 41.54
C MET A 768 -32.94 -10.80 42.34
N LEU A 769 -31.73 -10.82 41.82
CA LEU A 769 -30.53 -11.27 42.56
C LEU A 769 -30.30 -10.45 43.83
N ARG A 770 -30.57 -9.15 43.77
CA ARG A 770 -30.48 -8.25 44.96
C ARG A 770 -31.54 -8.57 45.98
N HIS A 771 -32.75 -8.94 45.58
CA HIS A 771 -33.79 -9.41 46.50
C HIS A 771 -33.37 -10.73 47.20
N LEU A 772 -32.58 -11.59 46.51
CA LEU A 772 -32.03 -12.81 47.07
C LEU A 772 -30.79 -12.57 47.98
N GLY A 773 -30.45 -11.30 48.24
CA GLY A 773 -29.37 -10.93 49.14
C GLY A 773 -28.00 -10.71 48.48
N VAL A 774 -27.89 -10.74 47.13
CA VAL A 774 -26.64 -10.43 46.42
C VAL A 774 -26.31 -8.93 46.56
N THR A 775 -25.14 -8.61 47.05
CA THR A 775 -24.70 -7.21 47.25
C THR A 775 -24.41 -6.49 45.92
N ARG A 776 -24.41 -5.14 45.94
CA ARG A 776 -24.05 -4.33 44.75
C ARG A 776 -22.64 -4.66 44.24
N GLY A 777 -21.69 -4.89 45.15
CA GLY A 777 -20.32 -5.26 44.81
C GLY A 777 -20.25 -6.62 44.10
N GLN A 778 -21.02 -7.60 44.58
CA GLN A 778 -21.10 -8.92 43.96
C GLN A 778 -21.75 -8.89 42.57
N VAL A 779 -22.78 -8.04 42.34
CA VAL A 779 -23.34 -7.83 41.00
C VAL A 779 -22.31 -7.23 40.05
N LEU A 780 -21.51 -6.26 40.50
CA LEU A 780 -20.41 -5.67 39.69
C LEU A 780 -19.31 -6.69 39.42
N GLN A 781 -18.92 -7.52 40.41
CA GLN A 781 -17.97 -8.62 40.21
C GLN A 781 -18.50 -9.65 39.21
N LEU A 782 -19.77 -10.00 39.26
CA LEU A 782 -20.41 -10.92 38.33
C LEU A 782 -20.33 -10.38 36.89
N LEU A 783 -20.67 -9.10 36.68
CA LEU A 783 -20.59 -8.44 35.37
C LEU A 783 -19.14 -8.35 34.87
N ALA A 784 -18.18 -8.06 35.76
CA ALA A 784 -16.77 -8.05 35.44
C ALA A 784 -16.29 -9.45 34.98
N LEU A 785 -16.70 -10.51 35.67
CA LEU A 785 -16.36 -11.90 35.31
C LEU A 785 -17.03 -12.32 33.98
N GLU A 786 -18.31 -12.03 33.78
CA GLU A 786 -19.01 -12.27 32.50
C GLU A 786 -18.30 -11.53 31.37
N GLY A 787 -17.98 -10.24 31.57
CA GLY A 787 -17.24 -9.42 30.61
C GLY A 787 -15.85 -10.00 30.30
N ALA A 788 -15.11 -10.42 31.30
CA ALA A 788 -13.80 -11.03 31.14
C ALA A 788 -13.88 -12.37 30.36
N LEU A 789 -14.80 -13.25 30.71
CA LEU A 789 -14.97 -14.56 30.03
C LEU A 789 -15.33 -14.42 28.55
N VAL A 790 -16.34 -13.57 28.28
CA VAL A 790 -16.81 -13.33 26.89
C VAL A 790 -15.70 -12.66 26.06
N SER A 791 -15.03 -11.65 26.62
CA SER A 791 -13.97 -10.94 25.90
C SER A 791 -12.72 -11.79 25.72
N SER A 792 -12.34 -12.63 26.69
CA SER A 792 -11.19 -13.54 26.53
C SER A 792 -11.40 -14.54 25.39
N LEU A 793 -12.60 -15.11 25.26
CA LEU A 793 -12.92 -15.99 24.13
C LEU A 793 -12.93 -15.24 22.80
N ALA A 794 -13.46 -14.02 22.78
CA ALA A 794 -13.48 -13.16 21.59
C ALA A 794 -12.07 -12.73 21.17
N ILE A 795 -11.19 -12.38 22.13
CA ILE A 795 -9.79 -12.05 21.89
C ILE A 795 -9.05 -13.27 21.32
N LEU A 796 -9.26 -14.46 21.88
CA LEU A 796 -8.66 -15.68 21.34
C LEU A 796 -9.15 -15.97 19.92
N GLY A 797 -10.46 -15.86 19.67
CA GLY A 797 -11.03 -16.01 18.33
C GLY A 797 -10.50 -14.96 17.33
N GLY A 798 -10.38 -13.70 17.78
CA GLY A 798 -9.79 -12.62 17.00
C GLY A 798 -8.30 -12.81 16.74
N LEU A 799 -7.55 -13.33 17.71
CA LEU A 799 -6.14 -13.67 17.54
C LEU A 799 -5.96 -14.74 16.44
N VAL A 800 -6.72 -15.82 16.52
CA VAL A 800 -6.64 -16.90 15.51
C VAL A 800 -7.05 -16.37 14.14
N ALA A 801 -8.17 -15.66 14.04
CA ALA A 801 -8.63 -15.07 12.79
C ALA A 801 -7.61 -14.06 12.23
N GLY A 802 -7.06 -13.19 13.08
CA GLY A 802 -6.06 -12.19 12.70
C GLY A 802 -4.75 -12.80 12.21
N LEU A 803 -4.25 -13.85 12.88
CA LEU A 803 -3.05 -14.57 12.43
C LEU A 803 -3.28 -15.31 11.10
N LEU A 804 -4.47 -15.89 10.88
CA LEU A 804 -4.83 -16.50 9.60
C LEU A 804 -4.93 -15.46 8.49
N VAL A 805 -5.52 -14.30 8.76
CA VAL A 805 -5.54 -13.18 7.80
C VAL A 805 -4.12 -12.69 7.51
N ALA A 806 -3.28 -12.50 8.55
CA ALA A 806 -1.88 -12.13 8.39
C ALA A 806 -1.11 -13.13 7.51
N LEU A 807 -1.35 -14.43 7.73
CA LEU A 807 -0.74 -15.50 6.92
C LEU A 807 -1.13 -15.37 5.44
N VAL A 808 -2.42 -15.13 5.16
CA VAL A 808 -2.90 -14.91 3.78
C VAL A 808 -2.27 -13.65 3.17
N LEU A 809 -2.16 -12.55 3.94
CA LEU A 809 -1.54 -11.33 3.48
C LEU A 809 -0.05 -11.50 3.16
N VAL A 810 0.70 -12.18 4.04
CA VAL A 810 2.15 -12.37 3.92
C VAL A 810 2.49 -13.39 2.83
N VAL A 811 1.80 -14.56 2.82
CA VAL A 811 2.18 -15.70 1.98
C VAL A 811 1.50 -15.67 0.60
N VAL A 812 0.31 -15.07 0.48
CA VAL A 812 -0.46 -15.09 -0.77
C VAL A 812 -0.56 -13.72 -1.41
N VAL A 813 -1.09 -12.73 -0.69
CA VAL A 813 -1.36 -11.39 -1.24
C VAL A 813 -0.06 -10.66 -1.58
N ASN A 814 0.92 -10.69 -0.67
CA ASN A 814 2.19 -10.00 -0.88
C ASN A 814 2.95 -10.51 -2.11
N PRO A 815 3.20 -11.83 -2.27
CA PRO A 815 3.89 -12.31 -3.46
C PRO A 815 3.10 -12.10 -4.76
N GLN A 816 1.77 -12.15 -4.74
CA GLN A 816 0.94 -11.88 -5.92
C GLN A 816 0.96 -10.39 -6.32
N SER A 817 1.24 -9.49 -5.37
CA SER A 817 1.23 -8.04 -5.60
C SER A 817 2.61 -7.47 -5.92
N PHE A 818 3.67 -8.02 -5.31
CA PHE A 818 5.03 -7.45 -5.35
C PHE A 818 6.08 -8.34 -6.01
N ASN A 819 5.73 -9.57 -6.36
CA ASN A 819 6.64 -10.58 -6.92
C ASN A 819 7.81 -11.01 -6.00
N TRP A 820 7.75 -10.73 -4.70
CA TRP A 820 8.73 -11.19 -3.71
C TRP A 820 8.04 -11.67 -2.43
N THR A 821 8.73 -12.51 -1.66
CA THR A 821 8.24 -13.09 -0.41
C THR A 821 8.86 -12.41 0.81
N MET A 822 8.12 -12.42 1.93
CA MET A 822 8.64 -12.00 3.24
C MET A 822 8.47 -13.14 4.26
N GLU A 823 9.25 -13.09 5.33
CA GLU A 823 9.15 -14.05 6.41
C GLU A 823 8.04 -13.67 7.40
N PHE A 824 7.37 -14.67 7.94
CA PHE A 824 6.23 -14.46 8.84
C PHE A 824 6.71 -14.26 10.28
N HIS A 825 6.59 -13.02 10.79
CA HIS A 825 7.01 -12.63 12.14
C HIS A 825 5.83 -12.07 12.94
N VAL A 826 5.53 -12.70 14.10
CA VAL A 826 4.47 -12.24 15.00
C VAL A 826 5.07 -11.34 16.08
N PRO A 827 4.62 -10.07 16.22
CA PRO A 827 5.10 -9.16 17.25
C PRO A 827 4.47 -9.49 18.61
N GLY A 828 4.90 -10.58 19.26
CA GLY A 828 4.27 -11.16 20.44
C GLY A 828 4.04 -10.18 21.59
N ARG A 829 4.99 -9.26 21.84
CA ARG A 829 4.85 -8.23 22.90
C ARG A 829 3.73 -7.25 22.60
N LEU A 830 3.61 -6.80 21.35
CA LEU A 830 2.55 -5.90 20.91
C LEU A 830 1.19 -6.61 21.00
N VAL A 831 1.10 -7.83 20.48
CA VAL A 831 -0.12 -8.67 20.51
C VAL A 831 -0.61 -8.87 21.95
N ALA A 832 0.27 -9.25 22.86
CA ALA A 832 -0.06 -9.44 24.27
C ALA A 832 -0.51 -8.12 24.95
N GLY A 833 0.18 -7.00 24.67
CA GLY A 833 -0.19 -5.67 25.16
C GLY A 833 -1.58 -5.24 24.69
N LEU A 834 -1.86 -5.38 23.41
CA LEU A 834 -3.17 -5.06 22.82
C LEU A 834 -4.28 -5.95 23.39
N ALA A 835 -4.05 -7.25 23.54
CA ALA A 835 -4.99 -8.16 24.17
C ALA A 835 -5.31 -7.76 25.64
N ALA A 836 -4.28 -7.40 26.41
CA ALA A 836 -4.43 -6.95 27.80
C ALA A 836 -5.22 -5.64 27.89
N VAL A 837 -4.91 -4.66 27.05
CA VAL A 837 -5.63 -3.37 26.99
C VAL A 837 -7.11 -3.59 26.63
N LEU A 838 -7.38 -4.42 25.62
CA LEU A 838 -8.74 -4.71 25.17
C LEU A 838 -9.54 -5.44 26.26
N LEU A 839 -8.92 -6.42 26.94
CA LEU A 839 -9.56 -7.14 28.05
C LEU A 839 -9.85 -6.19 29.22
N ALA A 840 -8.88 -5.35 29.61
CA ALA A 840 -9.06 -4.37 30.67
C ALA A 840 -10.18 -3.37 30.37
N ALA A 841 -10.22 -2.87 29.13
CA ALA A 841 -11.27 -1.96 28.67
C ALA A 841 -12.66 -2.63 28.63
N ALA A 842 -12.75 -3.89 28.20
CA ALA A 842 -14.00 -4.65 28.22
C ALA A 842 -14.51 -4.86 29.66
N VAL A 843 -13.65 -5.22 30.59
CA VAL A 843 -14.01 -5.36 32.03
C VAL A 843 -14.42 -4.00 32.60
N ALA A 844 -13.66 -2.94 32.33
CA ALA A 844 -13.98 -1.60 32.82
C ALA A 844 -15.35 -1.12 32.32
N THR A 845 -15.65 -1.32 31.04
CA THR A 845 -16.95 -0.93 30.46
C THR A 845 -18.10 -1.77 31.03
N ALA A 846 -17.90 -3.07 31.26
CA ALA A 846 -18.88 -3.94 31.91
C ALA A 846 -19.19 -3.45 33.34
N VAL A 847 -18.15 -3.09 34.12
CA VAL A 847 -18.31 -2.55 35.50
C VAL A 847 -18.99 -1.17 35.47
N LEU A 848 -18.60 -0.27 34.58
CA LEU A 848 -19.22 1.07 34.46
C LEU A 848 -20.69 1.00 34.06
N ALA A 849 -21.04 0.11 33.12
CA ALA A 849 -22.41 -0.17 32.74
C ALA A 849 -23.20 -0.75 33.95
N GLY A 850 -22.60 -1.68 34.68
CA GLY A 850 -23.17 -2.27 35.88
C GLY A 850 -23.43 -1.27 37.01
N ARG A 851 -22.55 -0.28 37.22
CA ARG A 851 -22.76 0.79 38.21
C ARG A 851 -24.04 1.57 37.98
N ARG A 852 -24.37 1.89 36.71
CA ARG A 852 -25.60 2.59 36.33
C ARG A 852 -26.86 1.75 36.58
N VAL A 853 -26.75 0.43 36.40
CA VAL A 853 -27.87 -0.51 36.62
C VAL A 853 -28.05 -0.81 38.12
N ALA A 854 -26.97 -1.05 38.83
CA ALA A 854 -27.00 -1.38 40.28
C ALA A 854 -27.42 -0.19 41.17
N GLY A 855 -27.36 1.07 40.65
CA GLY A 855 -27.77 2.29 41.38
C GLY A 855 -29.28 2.59 41.29
N ARG A 856 -30.06 1.94 40.42
CA ARG A 856 -31.51 2.14 40.30
C ARG A 856 -32.28 1.51 41.48
N ASP A 857 -33.36 2.17 41.92
CA ASP A 857 -34.21 1.64 42.97
C ASP A 857 -34.83 0.32 42.58
N VAL A 858 -34.51 -0.73 43.34
CA VAL A 858 -34.93 -2.11 43.11
C VAL A 858 -36.47 -2.23 43.14
N VAL A 859 -37.14 -1.46 43.99
CA VAL A 859 -38.57 -1.44 44.10
C VAL A 859 -39.27 -0.92 42.83
N ARG A 860 -38.71 0.18 42.21
CA ARG A 860 -39.28 0.71 40.95
C ARG A 860 -38.99 -0.21 39.73
N ALA A 861 -37.89 -0.98 39.74
CA ALA A 861 -37.55 -1.90 38.64
C ALA A 861 -38.49 -3.15 38.64
N VAL A 862 -39.04 -3.53 39.78
CA VAL A 862 -39.97 -4.66 39.92
C VAL A 862 -41.45 -4.19 39.82
N SER A 863 -41.78 -3.02 40.32
CA SER A 863 -43.14 -2.50 40.31
C SER A 863 -43.61 -1.91 38.98
N ALA A 864 -42.75 -1.78 37.97
CA ALA A 864 -43.12 -1.23 36.65
C ALA A 864 -44.04 -2.17 35.83
N ASP A 865 -44.37 -3.35 36.30
CA ASP A 865 -45.22 -4.35 35.61
C ASP A 865 -46.51 -4.72 36.38
N TRP A 866 -46.83 -4.01 37.44
CA TRP A 866 -48.14 -4.16 38.15
C TRP A 866 -49.04 -2.99 37.87
#